data_52c2b422b56dbd578962bdaef95f035f
#
_entry.id   52c2b422b56dbd578962bdaef95f035f
#
_cell.length_a   1.000
_cell.length_b   1.000
_cell.length_c   1.000
_cell.angle_alpha   90.00
_cell.angle_beta   90.00
_cell.angle_gamma   90.00
#
_symmetry.space_group_name_H-M   'P 1'
#
loop_
_entity.id
_entity.type
_entity.pdbx_description
1 polymer ?
#
loop_
_entity_poly.entity_id
_entity_poly.type
_entity_poly.pdbx_seq_one_letter_code
_entity_poly.pdbx_strand_id
1 'polypeptide(L)'
;MRFGLVHRVMTDALAALGVLAIVSTASLSLWTNVILLTGLAFAIAIPESKQGRPAMRHFATAAPLVLLAVEGGRLLAGRFPLDVAVEFAAFLQVIRLATRRGAAHDQQIIVLALLHFVAGTVLGGGLTYGLCFLGFLVVAPGTLVLSHLRREVEGNYRQGARDRTGLPVDVPRILRSRRVVGRGFLATTCLLSVPILLFTTILFIILPRIGLSLLLLSHPRAGRMIGFSEHVDLGDVGVLRDDPTVALRFEVKDLPEPPPTRLTLRLRGTAFDTYDGRAWARSQQHDTMRALDRGFEASDTYALFRSPDPGRDRVVSFDLEPIDPPVVFLPPHAVALHLKLPTQLLLGDAVTLERGAEDELRYGGSDGRGLRYDVYLAGEREGLVELLSPAERPRYLALPPSLPKRIAELAHRWTDSLATPQEKAMAIEDHLHREYTYDLHSPSSGTPEPVDHFLFESRRGHCEFFSTAMALMLRSVGIPSRNVTGFVGGTWNRFGRYYAVREGDAHSWVEAYIDDAGRPTWRTFDPTPPGGAQPLEPPGGVYYYLRDFVEALSQRWDTYVVGYDLRKQVHIFEELSHRYERIRSKAGVNRGPLDVLTRGPVVAAGALLLLGAAYVLWKRRRSLAGTDAEGAKRTNASRLDAAAALYRALENALQLQGISRAPSVPPLRHAEELKSRSHPLADEVLSLTQVYLETRFGGAALTESTKRSFERRIRVIRAVRYDRTDAAR
;
A
#
# COMPACT_ATOMS: atom_id res chain seq x y z
N MET A 1 -14.88 -30.13 7.10
CA MET A 1 -15.71 -28.93 6.81
C MET A 1 -16.43 -29.16 5.48
N ARG A 2 -17.57 -28.50 5.21
CA ARG A 2 -18.25 -28.63 3.91
C ARG A 2 -17.44 -27.93 2.82
N PHE A 3 -17.12 -28.63 1.72
CA PHE A 3 -16.27 -28.09 0.64
C PHE A 3 -16.76 -26.74 0.12
N GLY A 4 -18.06 -26.67 -0.29
CA GLY A 4 -18.60 -25.41 -0.83
C GLY A 4 -18.58 -24.25 0.15
N LEU A 5 -18.78 -24.49 1.48
CA LEU A 5 -18.72 -23.45 2.49
C LEU A 5 -17.29 -22.91 2.66
N VAL A 6 -16.29 -23.81 2.75
CA VAL A 6 -14.88 -23.39 2.91
C VAL A 6 -14.42 -22.60 1.69
N HIS A 7 -14.72 -23.11 0.48
CA HIS A 7 -14.42 -22.41 -0.75
C HIS A 7 -15.03 -21.01 -0.78
N ARG A 8 -16.32 -20.89 -0.40
CA ARG A 8 -17.01 -19.61 -0.34
C ARG A 8 -16.32 -18.64 0.63
N VAL A 9 -16.10 -19.07 1.87
CA VAL A 9 -15.49 -18.24 2.91
C VAL A 9 -14.09 -17.76 2.48
N MET A 10 -13.29 -18.64 1.87
CA MET A 10 -11.95 -18.26 1.40
C MET A 10 -12.01 -17.30 0.21
N THR A 11 -12.95 -17.48 -0.73
CA THR A 11 -13.13 -16.55 -1.85
C THR A 11 -13.65 -15.19 -1.37
N ASP A 12 -14.59 -15.19 -0.40
CA ASP A 12 -15.11 -13.96 0.21
C ASP A 12 -14.01 -13.21 0.99
N ALA A 13 -13.17 -13.96 1.73
CA ALA A 13 -12.01 -13.39 2.42
C ALA A 13 -11.01 -12.77 1.44
N LEU A 14 -10.72 -13.45 0.32
CA LEU A 14 -9.82 -12.93 -0.70
C LEU A 14 -10.35 -11.64 -1.34
N ALA A 15 -11.66 -11.61 -1.65
CA ALA A 15 -12.32 -10.41 -2.17
C ALA A 15 -12.29 -9.26 -1.16
N ALA A 16 -12.56 -9.55 0.12
CA ALA A 16 -12.52 -8.57 1.19
C ALA A 16 -11.12 -7.99 1.38
N LEU A 17 -10.08 -8.84 1.41
CA LEU A 17 -8.68 -8.40 1.51
C LEU A 17 -8.29 -7.50 0.33
N GLY A 18 -8.73 -7.82 -0.90
CA GLY A 18 -8.47 -6.99 -2.09
C GLY A 18 -9.13 -5.61 -2.00
N VAL A 19 -10.41 -5.54 -1.62
CA VAL A 19 -11.12 -4.25 -1.43
C VAL A 19 -10.51 -3.45 -0.28
N LEU A 20 -10.21 -4.07 0.86
CA LEU A 20 -9.56 -3.42 2.00
C LEU A 20 -8.18 -2.87 1.64
N ALA A 21 -7.43 -3.60 0.81
CA ALA A 21 -6.13 -3.13 0.31
C ALA A 21 -6.26 -1.80 -0.46
N ILE A 22 -7.28 -1.66 -1.33
CA ILE A 22 -7.53 -0.40 -2.07
C ILE A 22 -8.06 0.71 -1.15
N VAL A 23 -9.03 0.40 -0.28
CA VAL A 23 -9.56 1.38 0.69
C VAL A 23 -8.43 1.95 1.57
N SER A 24 -7.43 1.14 1.91
CA SER A 24 -6.30 1.56 2.73
C SER A 24 -5.31 2.50 2.05
N THR A 25 -5.36 2.66 0.72
CA THR A 25 -4.44 3.55 -0.01
C THR A 25 -4.82 5.03 0.07
N ALA A 26 -5.95 5.36 0.68
CA ALA A 26 -6.50 6.72 0.79
C ALA A 26 -6.69 7.46 -0.57
N SER A 27 -6.63 6.73 -1.68
CA SER A 27 -6.83 7.27 -3.04
C SER A 27 -8.31 7.55 -3.36
N LEU A 28 -9.21 6.90 -2.64
CA LEU A 28 -10.66 7.00 -2.84
C LEU A 28 -11.30 8.00 -1.89
N SER A 29 -12.38 8.64 -2.32
CA SER A 29 -13.14 9.56 -1.46
C SER A 29 -13.76 8.82 -0.26
N LEU A 30 -14.00 9.54 0.84
CA LEU A 30 -14.63 8.97 2.03
C LEU A 30 -15.98 8.30 1.69
N TRP A 31 -16.80 8.95 0.88
CA TRP A 31 -18.10 8.41 0.45
C TRP A 31 -17.96 7.15 -0.40
N THR A 32 -16.99 7.10 -1.32
CA THR A 32 -16.68 5.90 -2.10
C THR A 32 -16.28 4.75 -1.18
N ASN A 33 -15.42 5.00 -0.19
CA ASN A 33 -15.01 3.99 0.79
C ASN A 33 -16.19 3.44 1.61
N VAL A 34 -17.07 4.32 2.10
CA VAL A 34 -18.28 3.91 2.84
C VAL A 34 -19.20 3.05 1.99
N ILE A 35 -19.44 3.43 0.73
CA ILE A 35 -20.29 2.68 -0.20
C ILE A 35 -19.65 1.32 -0.52
N LEU A 36 -18.35 1.27 -0.76
CA LEU A 36 -17.64 0.02 -1.04
C LEU A 36 -17.66 -0.94 0.14
N LEU A 37 -17.40 -0.47 1.36
CA LEU A 37 -17.38 -1.32 2.55
C LEU A 37 -18.78 -1.82 2.91
N THR A 38 -19.79 -0.96 2.83
CA THR A 38 -21.20 -1.38 3.08
C THR A 38 -21.69 -2.33 1.99
N GLY A 39 -21.36 -2.05 0.73
CA GLY A 39 -21.67 -2.93 -0.40
C GLY A 39 -20.98 -4.29 -0.29
N LEU A 40 -19.71 -4.32 0.13
CA LEU A 40 -18.96 -5.55 0.38
C LEU A 40 -19.61 -6.40 1.49
N ALA A 41 -19.91 -5.78 2.62
CA ALA A 41 -20.56 -6.46 3.74
C ALA A 41 -21.94 -7.05 3.33
N PHE A 42 -22.74 -6.27 2.60
CA PHE A 42 -24.01 -6.72 2.03
C PHE A 42 -23.83 -7.88 1.05
N ALA A 43 -22.86 -7.80 0.12
CA ALA A 43 -22.59 -8.82 -0.87
C ALA A 43 -22.17 -10.16 -0.24
N ILE A 44 -21.36 -10.15 0.81
CA ILE A 44 -20.96 -11.33 1.58
C ILE A 44 -22.18 -11.93 2.31
N ALA A 45 -23.07 -11.09 2.85
CA ALA A 45 -24.24 -11.52 3.60
C ALA A 45 -25.33 -12.17 2.74
N ILE A 46 -25.33 -11.96 1.41
CA ILE A 46 -26.36 -12.55 0.52
C ILE A 46 -26.22 -14.08 0.46
N PRO A 47 -27.26 -14.85 0.86
CA PRO A 47 -27.24 -16.31 0.75
C PRO A 47 -27.18 -16.78 -0.72
N GLU A 48 -26.51 -17.89 -0.99
CA GLU A 48 -26.40 -18.48 -2.34
C GLU A 48 -27.78 -18.73 -3.01
N SER A 49 -28.78 -19.08 -2.20
CA SER A 49 -30.15 -19.31 -2.68
C SER A 49 -30.80 -18.07 -3.29
N LYS A 50 -30.39 -16.88 -2.87
CA LYS A 50 -30.93 -15.61 -3.39
C LYS A 50 -30.16 -15.11 -4.64
N GLN A 51 -28.89 -15.50 -4.79
CA GLN A 51 -28.02 -15.06 -5.92
C GLN A 51 -28.48 -15.57 -7.28
N GLY A 52 -29.24 -16.68 -7.33
CA GLY A 52 -29.81 -17.28 -8.56
C GLY A 52 -31.12 -16.67 -9.08
N ARG A 53 -31.75 -15.74 -8.36
CA ARG A 53 -33.07 -15.18 -8.72
C ARG A 53 -33.03 -14.39 -10.03
N PRO A 54 -34.15 -14.33 -10.81
CA PRO A 54 -34.19 -13.59 -12.06
C PRO A 54 -33.77 -12.12 -11.94
N ALA A 55 -34.22 -11.42 -10.87
CA ALA A 55 -33.85 -10.04 -10.60
C ALA A 55 -32.33 -9.85 -10.48
N MET A 56 -31.61 -10.81 -9.84
CA MET A 56 -30.16 -10.77 -9.73
C MET A 56 -29.47 -11.03 -11.07
N ARG A 57 -30.14 -11.63 -12.06
CA ARG A 57 -29.61 -11.78 -13.41
C ARG A 57 -29.57 -10.45 -14.13
N HIS A 58 -30.67 -9.70 -14.10
CA HIS A 58 -30.71 -8.36 -14.69
C HIS A 58 -29.75 -7.41 -14.01
N PHE A 59 -29.67 -7.46 -12.67
CA PHE A 59 -28.69 -6.67 -11.92
C PHE A 59 -27.24 -7.01 -12.30
N ALA A 60 -26.90 -8.29 -12.48
CA ALA A 60 -25.55 -8.73 -12.86
C ALA A 60 -25.09 -8.20 -14.22
N THR A 61 -26.04 -7.87 -15.12
CA THR A 61 -25.73 -7.31 -16.44
C THR A 61 -25.86 -5.79 -16.44
N ALA A 62 -26.92 -5.25 -15.86
CA ALA A 62 -27.19 -3.81 -15.87
C ALA A 62 -26.20 -3.02 -14.98
N ALA A 63 -25.90 -3.51 -13.77
CA ALA A 63 -25.05 -2.76 -12.84
C ALA A 63 -23.64 -2.50 -13.37
N PRO A 64 -22.90 -3.45 -13.98
CA PRO A 64 -21.60 -3.17 -14.58
C PRO A 64 -21.68 -2.18 -15.77
N LEU A 65 -22.78 -2.19 -16.55
CA LEU A 65 -22.96 -1.26 -17.68
C LEU A 65 -23.23 0.16 -17.16
N VAL A 66 -24.08 0.30 -16.15
CA VAL A 66 -24.33 1.60 -15.50
C VAL A 66 -23.04 2.12 -14.87
N LEU A 67 -22.31 1.26 -14.17
CA LEU A 67 -21.00 1.63 -13.58
C LEU A 67 -20.01 2.09 -14.66
N LEU A 68 -19.92 1.37 -15.78
CA LEU A 68 -19.08 1.75 -16.91
C LEU A 68 -19.47 3.11 -17.49
N ALA A 69 -20.78 3.39 -17.62
CA ALA A 69 -21.26 4.67 -18.11
C ALA A 69 -20.94 5.83 -17.14
N VAL A 70 -21.10 5.60 -15.84
CA VAL A 70 -20.78 6.60 -14.81
C VAL A 70 -19.27 6.91 -14.80
N GLU A 71 -18.44 5.87 -14.74
CA GLU A 71 -16.98 6.04 -14.69
C GLU A 71 -16.43 6.57 -16.02
N GLY A 72 -17.02 6.19 -17.13
CA GLY A 72 -16.73 6.77 -18.45
C GLY A 72 -17.05 8.27 -18.51
N GLY A 73 -18.19 8.68 -17.94
CA GLY A 73 -18.54 10.11 -17.79
C GLY A 73 -17.55 10.89 -16.93
N ARG A 74 -17.09 10.29 -15.83
CA ARG A 74 -16.08 10.90 -14.94
C ARG A 74 -14.72 11.03 -15.63
N LEU A 75 -14.34 10.05 -16.45
CA LEU A 75 -13.14 10.12 -17.27
C LEU A 75 -13.21 11.26 -18.28
N LEU A 76 -14.35 11.42 -18.97
CA LEU A 76 -14.60 12.53 -19.90
C LEU A 76 -14.64 13.89 -19.18
N ALA A 77 -15.03 13.93 -17.92
CA ALA A 77 -14.99 15.11 -17.06
C ALA A 77 -13.58 15.46 -16.54
N GLY A 78 -12.53 14.77 -17.01
CA GLY A 78 -11.12 15.07 -16.68
C GLY A 78 -10.61 14.40 -15.41
N ARG A 79 -11.33 13.42 -14.85
CA ARG A 79 -10.79 12.61 -13.73
C ARG A 79 -9.63 11.74 -14.21
N PHE A 80 -8.70 11.52 -13.31
CA PHE A 80 -7.50 10.77 -13.65
C PHE A 80 -7.82 9.28 -13.98
N PRO A 81 -7.31 8.73 -15.11
CA PRO A 81 -7.69 7.42 -15.61
C PRO A 81 -7.47 6.25 -14.65
N LEU A 82 -6.41 6.31 -13.83
CA LEU A 82 -6.11 5.23 -12.88
C LEU A 82 -7.11 5.21 -11.72
N ASP A 83 -7.50 6.36 -11.19
CA ASP A 83 -8.50 6.46 -10.10
C ASP A 83 -9.84 5.89 -10.57
N VAL A 84 -10.27 6.28 -11.79
CA VAL A 84 -11.47 5.76 -12.43
C VAL A 84 -11.40 4.25 -12.62
N ALA A 85 -10.27 3.72 -13.08
CA ALA A 85 -10.08 2.28 -13.28
C ALA A 85 -10.11 1.50 -11.97
N VAL A 86 -9.51 2.03 -10.91
CA VAL A 86 -9.48 1.42 -9.57
C VAL A 86 -10.87 1.43 -8.94
N GLU A 87 -11.59 2.54 -8.99
CA GLU A 87 -12.98 2.63 -8.51
C GLU A 87 -13.87 1.65 -9.27
N PHE A 88 -13.79 1.63 -10.61
CA PHE A 88 -14.51 0.69 -11.44
C PHE A 88 -14.25 -0.77 -11.03
N ALA A 89 -12.98 -1.16 -10.87
CA ALA A 89 -12.61 -2.52 -10.48
C ALA A 89 -13.16 -2.87 -9.08
N ALA A 90 -13.10 -1.94 -8.12
CA ALA A 90 -13.57 -2.15 -6.76
C ALA A 90 -15.11 -2.33 -6.71
N PHE A 91 -15.88 -1.49 -7.40
CA PHE A 91 -17.32 -1.66 -7.49
C PHE A 91 -17.71 -2.93 -8.27
N LEU A 92 -16.99 -3.24 -9.35
CA LEU A 92 -17.19 -4.48 -10.10
C LEU A 92 -16.96 -5.71 -9.22
N GLN A 93 -15.97 -5.70 -8.34
CA GLN A 93 -15.73 -6.76 -7.36
C GLN A 93 -16.96 -6.98 -6.46
N VAL A 94 -17.52 -5.90 -5.91
CA VAL A 94 -18.72 -5.97 -5.06
C VAL A 94 -19.93 -6.50 -5.84
N ILE A 95 -20.15 -6.02 -7.05
CA ILE A 95 -21.23 -6.48 -7.94
C ILE A 95 -21.07 -7.97 -8.25
N ARG A 96 -19.86 -8.43 -8.60
CA ARG A 96 -19.58 -9.84 -8.90
C ARG A 96 -19.75 -10.74 -7.70
N LEU A 97 -19.37 -10.26 -6.51
CA LEU A 97 -19.55 -10.98 -5.27
C LEU A 97 -21.04 -11.14 -4.93
N ALA A 98 -21.86 -10.09 -5.08
CA ALA A 98 -23.31 -10.11 -4.86
C ALA A 98 -24.06 -11.00 -5.87
N THR A 99 -23.57 -11.07 -7.13
CA THR A 99 -24.23 -11.78 -8.24
C THR A 99 -23.57 -13.11 -8.59
N ARG A 100 -22.78 -13.67 -7.70
CA ARG A 100 -21.97 -14.88 -7.89
C ARG A 100 -22.77 -16.09 -8.37
N ARG A 101 -22.23 -16.82 -9.36
CA ARG A 101 -22.80 -18.06 -9.90
C ARG A 101 -21.72 -19.01 -10.39
N GLY A 102 -21.50 -20.08 -9.62
CA GLY A 102 -20.58 -21.16 -10.00
C GLY A 102 -19.11 -20.73 -10.13
N ALA A 103 -18.29 -21.67 -10.55
CA ALA A 103 -16.84 -21.56 -10.59
C ALA A 103 -16.30 -20.43 -11.49
N ALA A 104 -17.03 -20.08 -12.57
CA ALA A 104 -16.59 -19.04 -13.49
C ALA A 104 -16.61 -17.64 -12.86
N HIS A 105 -17.63 -17.32 -12.05
CA HIS A 105 -17.69 -16.05 -11.32
C HIS A 105 -16.69 -15.99 -10.17
N ASP A 106 -16.44 -17.12 -9.49
CA ASP A 106 -15.42 -17.20 -8.45
C ASP A 106 -14.04 -16.88 -9.02
N GLN A 107 -13.74 -17.34 -10.23
CA GLN A 107 -12.48 -17.01 -10.90
C GLN A 107 -12.35 -15.51 -11.19
N GLN A 108 -13.43 -14.85 -11.63
CA GLN A 108 -13.44 -13.39 -11.82
C GLN A 108 -13.19 -12.65 -10.52
N ILE A 109 -13.81 -13.08 -9.42
CA ILE A 109 -13.62 -12.51 -8.07
C ILE A 109 -12.16 -12.62 -7.65
N ILE A 110 -11.51 -13.77 -7.86
CA ILE A 110 -10.11 -14.01 -7.53
C ILE A 110 -9.19 -13.10 -8.36
N VAL A 111 -9.44 -13.00 -9.68
CA VAL A 111 -8.65 -12.14 -10.57
C VAL A 111 -8.79 -10.67 -10.21
N LEU A 112 -10.01 -10.21 -9.91
CA LEU A 112 -10.23 -8.83 -9.46
C LEU A 112 -9.53 -8.55 -8.12
N ALA A 113 -9.56 -9.49 -7.17
CA ALA A 113 -8.82 -9.35 -5.92
C ALA A 113 -7.31 -9.21 -6.16
N LEU A 114 -6.73 -10.02 -7.06
CA LEU A 114 -5.33 -9.88 -7.46
C LEU A 114 -5.05 -8.50 -8.10
N LEU A 115 -5.94 -8.05 -8.98
CA LEU A 115 -5.82 -6.74 -9.63
C LEU A 115 -5.82 -5.60 -8.60
N HIS A 116 -6.61 -5.70 -7.54
CA HIS A 116 -6.59 -4.73 -6.44
C HIS A 116 -5.24 -4.66 -5.73
N PHE A 117 -4.57 -5.79 -5.50
CA PHE A 117 -3.21 -5.79 -4.94
C PHE A 117 -2.20 -5.17 -5.89
N VAL A 118 -2.30 -5.44 -7.19
CA VAL A 118 -1.44 -4.78 -8.19
C VAL A 118 -1.68 -3.27 -8.19
N ALA A 119 -2.93 -2.83 -8.22
CA ALA A 119 -3.28 -1.41 -8.16
C ALA A 119 -2.81 -0.75 -6.84
N GLY A 120 -3.02 -1.41 -5.70
CA GLY A 120 -2.56 -0.92 -4.40
C GLY A 120 -1.04 -0.76 -4.32
N THR A 121 -0.26 -1.62 -5.00
CA THR A 121 1.20 -1.45 -5.10
C THR A 121 1.58 -0.16 -5.83
N VAL A 122 0.85 0.16 -6.90
CA VAL A 122 1.06 1.39 -7.69
C VAL A 122 0.65 2.63 -6.90
N LEU A 123 -0.45 2.55 -6.15
CA LEU A 123 -0.96 3.64 -5.33
C LEU A 123 -0.16 3.88 -4.04
N GLY A 124 0.89 3.10 -3.79
CA GLY A 124 1.80 3.27 -2.66
C GLY A 124 1.21 2.80 -1.33
N GLY A 125 0.79 1.54 -1.29
CA GLY A 125 0.15 0.93 -0.13
C GLY A 125 0.97 0.97 1.16
N GLY A 126 0.39 1.58 2.21
CA GLY A 126 0.95 1.66 3.56
C GLY A 126 0.90 0.32 4.32
N LEU A 127 1.11 0.36 5.64
CA LEU A 127 1.12 -0.83 6.50
C LEU A 127 -0.14 -1.68 6.38
N THR A 128 -1.32 -1.06 6.33
CA THR A 128 -2.61 -1.77 6.22
C THR A 128 -2.70 -2.57 4.92
N TYR A 129 -2.23 -1.98 3.80
CA TYR A 129 -2.08 -2.70 2.54
C TYR A 129 -1.15 -3.92 2.71
N GLY A 130 -0.01 -3.75 3.37
CA GLY A 130 0.94 -4.84 3.63
C GLY A 130 0.33 -5.99 4.43
N LEU A 131 -0.46 -5.69 5.46
CA LEU A 131 -1.19 -6.69 6.24
C LEU A 131 -2.25 -7.42 5.40
N CYS A 132 -2.99 -6.70 4.56
CA CYS A 132 -3.92 -7.30 3.60
C CYS A 132 -3.18 -8.20 2.60
N PHE A 133 -2.01 -7.79 2.12
CA PHE A 133 -1.18 -8.58 1.22
C PHE A 133 -0.67 -9.87 1.86
N LEU A 134 -0.22 -9.83 3.12
CA LEU A 134 0.14 -11.03 3.88
C LEU A 134 -1.05 -11.98 4.03
N GLY A 135 -2.23 -11.45 4.37
CA GLY A 135 -3.48 -12.21 4.41
C GLY A 135 -3.79 -12.86 3.06
N PHE A 136 -3.62 -12.12 1.97
CA PHE A 136 -3.79 -12.62 0.60
C PHE A 136 -2.84 -13.79 0.31
N LEU A 137 -1.56 -13.68 0.63
CA LEU A 137 -0.58 -14.75 0.41
C LEU A 137 -0.94 -16.04 1.16
N VAL A 138 -1.57 -15.94 2.34
CA VAL A 138 -2.02 -17.09 3.11
C VAL A 138 -3.29 -17.72 2.52
N VAL A 139 -4.25 -16.90 2.09
CA VAL A 139 -5.57 -17.37 1.64
C VAL A 139 -5.55 -17.79 0.17
N ALA A 140 -4.78 -17.12 -0.69
CA ALA A 140 -4.81 -17.31 -2.13
C ALA A 140 -4.45 -18.74 -2.60
N PRO A 141 -3.38 -19.42 -2.10
CA PRO A 141 -3.05 -20.77 -2.55
C PRO A 141 -4.19 -21.76 -2.30
N GLY A 142 -4.80 -21.72 -1.11
CA GLY A 142 -5.94 -22.57 -0.77
C GLY A 142 -7.17 -22.26 -1.61
N THR A 143 -7.45 -20.97 -1.83
CA THR A 143 -8.59 -20.53 -2.66
C THR A 143 -8.42 -20.97 -4.11
N LEU A 144 -7.22 -20.84 -4.69
CA LEU A 144 -6.92 -21.26 -6.06
C LEU A 144 -7.10 -22.76 -6.25
N VAL A 145 -6.58 -23.58 -5.30
CA VAL A 145 -6.74 -25.04 -5.34
C VAL A 145 -8.21 -25.43 -5.25
N LEU A 146 -8.96 -24.83 -4.31
CA LEU A 146 -10.39 -25.13 -4.15
C LEU A 146 -11.22 -24.66 -5.35
N SER A 147 -10.87 -23.50 -5.92
CA SER A 147 -11.53 -22.97 -7.13
C SER A 147 -11.26 -23.87 -8.35
N HIS A 148 -10.03 -24.36 -8.49
CA HIS A 148 -9.69 -25.34 -9.53
C HIS A 148 -10.51 -26.63 -9.38
N LEU A 149 -10.53 -27.20 -8.17
CA LEU A 149 -11.33 -28.39 -7.86
C LEU A 149 -12.82 -28.19 -8.13
N ARG A 150 -13.37 -27.04 -7.75
CA ARG A 150 -14.78 -26.69 -8.02
C ARG A 150 -15.06 -26.64 -9.51
N ARG A 151 -14.17 -26.02 -10.28
CA ARG A 151 -14.28 -25.91 -11.74
C ARG A 151 -14.24 -27.27 -12.41
N GLU A 152 -13.32 -28.16 -12.00
CA GLU A 152 -13.26 -29.53 -12.51
C GLU A 152 -14.55 -30.30 -12.21
N VAL A 153 -15.05 -30.20 -10.98
CA VAL A 153 -16.31 -30.83 -10.60
C VAL A 153 -17.47 -30.29 -11.46
N GLU A 154 -17.66 -28.96 -11.57
CA GLU A 154 -18.73 -28.37 -12.35
C GLU A 154 -18.57 -28.60 -13.87
N GLY A 155 -17.35 -28.63 -14.42
CA GLY A 155 -17.05 -28.86 -15.82
C GLY A 155 -17.35 -30.30 -16.26
N ASN A 156 -16.83 -31.26 -15.52
CA ASN A 156 -17.01 -32.68 -15.85
C ASN A 156 -18.48 -33.11 -15.77
N TYR A 157 -19.27 -32.47 -14.90
CA TYR A 157 -20.69 -32.82 -14.75
C TYR A 157 -21.63 -32.13 -15.72
N ARG A 158 -21.27 -30.99 -16.28
CA ARG A 158 -21.99 -30.39 -17.42
C ARG A 158 -21.92 -31.26 -18.67
N GLN A 159 -20.93 -32.14 -18.78
CA GLN A 159 -20.75 -33.10 -19.88
C GLN A 159 -21.49 -34.43 -19.68
N GLY A 160 -22.31 -34.55 -18.63
CA GLY A 160 -23.12 -35.76 -18.42
C GLY A 160 -22.35 -36.97 -17.91
N ALA A 161 -21.22 -36.73 -17.23
CA ALA A 161 -20.45 -37.81 -16.60
C ALA A 161 -21.29 -38.58 -15.57
N ARG A 162 -21.26 -39.88 -15.64
CA ARG A 162 -21.90 -40.78 -14.68
C ARG A 162 -20.90 -41.25 -13.63
N ASP A 163 -21.39 -41.49 -12.42
CA ASP A 163 -20.57 -42.06 -11.36
C ASP A 163 -20.30 -43.58 -11.61
N ARG A 164 -19.55 -44.23 -10.72
CA ARG A 164 -19.28 -45.69 -10.81
C ARG A 164 -20.54 -46.58 -10.79
N THR A 165 -21.67 -46.03 -10.40
CA THR A 165 -22.97 -46.72 -10.34
C THR A 165 -23.85 -46.40 -11.54
N GLY A 166 -23.34 -45.64 -12.54
CA GLY A 166 -24.09 -45.23 -13.72
C GLY A 166 -25.08 -44.11 -13.52
N LEU A 167 -25.18 -43.56 -12.29
CA LEU A 167 -26.08 -42.44 -11.98
C LEU A 167 -25.40 -41.11 -12.35
N PRO A 168 -26.21 -40.10 -12.77
CA PRO A 168 -25.70 -38.77 -12.99
C PRO A 168 -25.14 -38.20 -11.69
N VAL A 169 -23.93 -37.60 -11.75
CA VAL A 169 -23.26 -37.16 -10.55
C VAL A 169 -23.93 -35.93 -9.96
N ASP A 170 -24.25 -36.01 -8.69
CA ASP A 170 -24.85 -34.93 -7.91
C ASP A 170 -23.80 -33.93 -7.44
N VAL A 171 -23.57 -32.86 -8.23
CA VAL A 171 -22.65 -31.75 -7.89
C VAL A 171 -22.99 -31.13 -6.53
N PRO A 172 -24.25 -30.85 -6.15
CA PRO A 172 -24.63 -30.39 -4.83
C PRO A 172 -24.17 -31.31 -3.72
N ARG A 173 -24.21 -32.65 -3.90
CA ARG A 173 -23.75 -33.63 -2.91
C ARG A 173 -22.24 -33.56 -2.69
N ILE A 174 -21.46 -33.37 -3.78
CA ILE A 174 -20.00 -33.21 -3.67
C ILE A 174 -19.65 -31.92 -2.97
N LEU A 175 -20.30 -30.81 -3.32
CA LEU A 175 -20.08 -29.50 -2.66
C LEU A 175 -20.46 -29.53 -1.17
N ARG A 176 -21.39 -30.40 -0.76
CA ARG A 176 -21.75 -30.63 0.66
C ARG A 176 -20.80 -31.62 1.36
N SER A 177 -19.93 -32.32 0.63
CA SER A 177 -19.04 -33.31 1.21
C SER A 177 -18.09 -32.69 2.23
N ARG A 178 -17.87 -33.39 3.35
CA ARG A 178 -16.89 -33.03 4.39
C ARG A 178 -15.55 -33.74 4.20
N ARG A 179 -15.45 -34.67 3.23
CA ARG A 179 -14.25 -35.49 3.00
C ARG A 179 -13.22 -34.79 2.12
N VAL A 180 -13.61 -33.83 1.28
CA VAL A 180 -12.74 -33.13 0.34
C VAL A 180 -11.80 -32.15 1.04
N VAL A 181 -12.30 -31.41 2.04
CA VAL A 181 -11.52 -30.40 2.77
C VAL A 181 -11.35 -30.81 4.21
N GLY A 182 -10.20 -31.39 4.53
CA GLY A 182 -9.77 -31.74 5.88
C GLY A 182 -8.96 -30.62 6.54
N ARG A 183 -8.75 -30.71 7.86
CA ARG A 183 -7.84 -29.80 8.59
C ARG A 183 -6.42 -29.86 8.06
N GLY A 184 -5.94 -31.06 7.67
CA GLY A 184 -4.62 -31.26 7.07
C GLY A 184 -4.48 -30.51 5.73
N PHE A 185 -5.52 -30.51 4.87
CA PHE A 185 -5.51 -29.75 3.63
C PHE A 185 -5.33 -28.25 3.88
N LEU A 186 -6.10 -27.66 4.82
CA LEU A 186 -5.96 -26.24 5.17
C LEU A 186 -4.59 -25.92 5.76
N ALA A 187 -4.08 -26.77 6.66
CA ALA A 187 -2.75 -26.58 7.22
C ALA A 187 -1.66 -26.66 6.15
N THR A 188 -1.74 -27.61 5.21
CA THR A 188 -0.76 -27.73 4.13
C THR A 188 -0.81 -26.54 3.17
N THR A 189 -2.01 -26.03 2.83
CA THR A 189 -2.13 -24.85 1.97
C THR A 189 -1.65 -23.57 2.66
N CYS A 190 -1.89 -23.40 3.96
CA CYS A 190 -1.30 -22.32 4.74
C CYS A 190 0.24 -22.47 4.83
N LEU A 191 0.75 -23.70 5.04
CA LEU A 191 2.19 -23.94 5.08
C LEU A 191 2.88 -23.63 3.74
N LEU A 192 2.17 -23.84 2.62
CA LEU A 192 2.67 -23.48 1.28
C LEU A 192 2.93 -21.97 1.12
N SER A 193 2.24 -21.12 1.89
CA SER A 193 2.46 -19.67 1.87
C SER A 193 3.85 -19.28 2.40
N VAL A 194 4.43 -20.08 3.29
CA VAL A 194 5.76 -19.81 3.87
C VAL A 194 6.87 -19.79 2.81
N PRO A 195 7.06 -20.84 1.98
CA PRO A 195 8.06 -20.80 0.92
C PRO A 195 7.74 -19.74 -0.14
N ILE A 196 6.47 -19.45 -0.42
CA ILE A 196 6.08 -18.37 -1.34
C ILE A 196 6.52 -17.02 -0.77
N LEU A 197 6.21 -16.74 0.50
CA LEU A 197 6.63 -15.50 1.17
C LEU A 197 8.15 -15.36 1.19
N LEU A 198 8.87 -16.43 1.58
CA LEU A 198 10.33 -16.42 1.60
C LEU A 198 10.92 -16.12 0.21
N PHE A 199 10.42 -16.80 -0.82
CA PHE A 199 10.88 -16.58 -2.19
C PHE A 199 10.55 -15.18 -2.69
N THR A 200 9.36 -14.69 -2.41
CA THR A 200 8.94 -13.32 -2.75
C THR A 200 9.83 -12.28 -2.04
N THR A 201 10.14 -12.50 -0.75
CA THR A 201 11.03 -11.61 0.00
C THR A 201 12.46 -11.62 -0.57
N ILE A 202 12.98 -12.79 -0.94
CA ILE A 202 14.29 -12.90 -1.58
C ILE A 202 14.30 -12.15 -2.93
N LEU A 203 13.28 -12.37 -3.76
CA LEU A 203 13.14 -11.65 -5.03
C LEU A 203 13.00 -10.13 -4.81
N PHE A 204 12.24 -9.71 -3.80
CA PHE A 204 12.08 -8.30 -3.44
C PHE A 204 13.41 -7.61 -3.12
N ILE A 205 14.32 -8.34 -2.44
CA ILE A 205 15.64 -7.83 -2.07
C ILE A 205 16.60 -7.83 -3.27
N ILE A 206 16.53 -8.87 -4.14
CA ILE A 206 17.52 -9.08 -5.21
C ILE A 206 17.16 -8.35 -6.50
N LEU A 207 15.86 -8.26 -6.86
CA LEU A 207 15.45 -7.64 -8.12
C LEU A 207 15.78 -6.16 -8.12
N PRO A 208 16.57 -5.68 -9.12
CA PRO A 208 16.91 -4.26 -9.21
C PRO A 208 15.64 -3.45 -9.43
N ARG A 209 15.39 -2.50 -8.53
CA ARG A 209 14.29 -1.57 -8.66
C ARG A 209 14.67 -0.45 -9.64
N ILE A 210 14.58 -0.75 -10.91
CA ILE A 210 14.58 0.26 -11.96
C ILE A 210 13.18 0.89 -11.87
N GLY A 211 13.11 2.19 -11.53
CA GLY A 211 11.85 2.86 -11.28
C GLY A 211 10.87 2.69 -12.45
N LEU A 212 9.79 1.98 -12.20
CA LEU A 212 8.63 1.93 -13.11
C LEU A 212 7.91 3.28 -13.20
N SER A 213 8.38 4.30 -12.49
CA SER A 213 7.91 5.68 -12.54
C SER A 213 7.90 6.29 -13.95
N LEU A 214 8.67 5.73 -14.87
CA LEU A 214 8.66 6.12 -16.30
C LEU A 214 7.38 5.69 -17.03
N LEU A 215 6.68 4.67 -16.56
CA LEU A 215 5.45 4.15 -17.19
C LEU A 215 4.18 4.67 -16.50
N LEU A 216 4.32 5.20 -15.31
CA LEU A 216 3.21 5.71 -14.52
C LEU A 216 3.39 7.22 -14.44
N LEU A 217 2.70 7.93 -15.30
CA LEU A 217 2.46 9.37 -15.22
C LEU A 217 2.32 9.75 -13.75
N SER A 218 3.22 10.61 -13.27
CA SER A 218 3.22 11.13 -11.91
C SER A 218 1.80 11.51 -11.52
N HIS A 219 1.23 10.75 -10.60
CA HIS A 219 0.00 11.17 -9.96
C HIS A 219 0.37 12.33 -9.06
N PRO A 220 -0.22 13.50 -9.25
CA PRO A 220 -0.36 14.38 -8.12
C PRO A 220 -1.28 13.61 -7.14
N ARG A 221 -0.68 12.93 -6.16
CA ARG A 221 -1.46 12.55 -4.99
C ARG A 221 -2.09 13.85 -4.53
N ALA A 222 -3.41 13.88 -4.46
CA ALA A 222 -4.10 14.96 -3.79
C ALA A 222 -3.36 15.13 -2.47
N GLY A 223 -2.57 16.20 -2.37
CA GLY A 223 -1.79 16.49 -1.20
C GLY A 223 -2.76 16.44 -0.04
N ARG A 224 -2.40 15.76 1.02
CA ARG A 224 -3.18 15.78 2.23
C ARG A 224 -3.17 17.23 2.63
N MET A 225 -4.32 17.88 2.58
CA MET A 225 -4.45 19.26 3.04
C MET A 225 -4.20 19.27 4.54
N ILE A 226 -2.97 19.52 4.90
CA ILE A 226 -2.64 20.01 6.22
C ILE A 226 -2.95 21.52 6.14
N GLY A 227 -3.50 22.12 7.17
CA GLY A 227 -3.94 23.51 7.22
C GLY A 227 -2.93 24.61 6.95
N PHE A 228 -1.96 24.34 6.08
CA PHE A 228 -1.04 25.28 5.49
C PHE A 228 -1.60 25.74 4.15
N SER A 229 -2.47 26.75 4.19
CA SER A 229 -2.93 27.41 2.97
C SER A 229 -1.97 28.55 2.59
N GLU A 230 -2.01 28.99 1.34
CA GLU A 230 -1.32 30.21 0.89
C GLU A 230 -1.93 31.50 1.51
N HIS A 231 -3.07 31.35 2.15
CA HIS A 231 -3.81 32.37 2.89
C HIS A 231 -4.22 31.80 4.24
N VAL A 232 -4.08 32.55 5.30
CA VAL A 232 -4.54 32.17 6.63
C VAL A 232 -5.79 32.99 6.96
N ASP A 233 -6.95 32.38 6.74
CA ASP A 233 -8.21 32.96 7.19
C ASP A 233 -8.37 32.76 8.70
N LEU A 234 -8.69 33.84 9.42
CA LEU A 234 -8.88 33.75 10.87
C LEU A 234 -10.08 32.83 11.21
N GLY A 235 -9.79 31.65 11.68
CA GLY A 235 -10.80 30.64 12.05
C GLY A 235 -10.55 29.23 11.56
N ASP A 236 -9.60 29.02 10.65
CA ASP A 236 -9.36 27.71 10.03
C ASP A 236 -8.60 26.73 10.94
N VAL A 237 -7.70 27.19 11.80
CA VAL A 237 -6.88 26.34 12.69
C VAL A 237 -7.72 25.60 13.75
N GLY A 238 -8.88 26.13 14.12
CA GLY A 238 -9.75 25.47 15.09
C GLY A 238 -10.15 24.05 14.72
N VAL A 239 -10.19 23.72 13.44
CA VAL A 239 -10.56 22.39 12.90
C VAL A 239 -9.39 21.40 12.95
N LEU A 240 -8.14 21.88 12.92
CA LEU A 240 -6.94 21.04 12.81
C LEU A 240 -6.46 20.49 14.13
N ARG A 241 -6.76 21.14 15.24
CA ARG A 241 -6.17 20.82 16.55
C ARG A 241 -6.54 19.47 17.11
N ASP A 242 -7.63 18.88 16.68
CA ASP A 242 -8.05 17.54 17.07
C ASP A 242 -7.54 16.43 16.12
N ASP A 243 -6.78 16.79 15.08
CA ASP A 243 -6.26 15.79 14.14
C ASP A 243 -5.00 15.08 14.70
N PRO A 244 -5.09 13.80 15.06
CA PRO A 244 -3.96 13.04 15.59
C PRO A 244 -2.98 12.59 14.52
N THR A 245 -3.20 12.95 13.25
CA THR A 245 -2.33 12.54 12.14
C THR A 245 -0.94 13.11 12.30
N VAL A 246 0.07 12.27 12.06
CA VAL A 246 1.48 12.70 12.10
C VAL A 246 1.78 13.52 10.84
N ALA A 247 2.19 14.77 11.02
CA ALA A 247 2.62 15.67 9.97
C ALA A 247 4.11 15.47 9.62
N LEU A 248 4.93 15.34 10.66
CA LEU A 248 6.36 15.06 10.52
C LEU A 248 6.91 14.36 11.75
N ARG A 249 8.07 13.75 11.59
CA ARG A 249 8.84 13.14 12.67
C ARG A 249 10.21 13.76 12.73
N PHE A 250 10.78 13.88 13.93
CA PHE A 250 12.16 14.31 14.04
C PHE A 250 12.94 13.47 15.07
N GLU A 251 14.22 13.29 14.79
CA GLU A 251 15.16 12.57 15.63
C GLU A 251 16.27 13.52 16.07
N VAL A 252 16.49 13.59 17.38
CA VAL A 252 17.59 14.37 17.98
C VAL A 252 18.62 13.38 18.50
N LYS A 253 19.88 13.59 18.16
CA LYS A 253 20.99 12.83 18.74
C LYS A 253 21.27 13.33 20.16
N ASP A 254 21.82 12.45 20.99
CA ASP A 254 22.29 12.78 22.36
C ASP A 254 21.18 13.24 23.32
N LEU A 255 20.03 12.57 23.29
CA LEU A 255 18.96 12.78 24.26
C LEU A 255 19.32 12.19 25.63
N PRO A 256 18.83 12.80 26.73
CA PRO A 256 18.94 12.20 28.07
C PRO A 256 18.18 10.86 28.13
N GLU A 257 18.61 9.98 29.02
CA GLU A 257 17.90 8.72 29.30
C GLU A 257 17.20 8.77 30.67
N PRO A 258 15.87 8.60 30.77
CA PRO A 258 14.94 8.42 29.66
C PRO A 258 14.70 9.72 28.88
N PRO A 259 14.41 9.63 27.58
CA PRO A 259 14.05 10.81 26.78
C PRO A 259 12.80 11.50 27.33
N PRO A 260 12.71 12.85 27.28
CA PRO A 260 11.51 13.56 27.71
C PRO A 260 10.31 13.11 26.86
N THR A 261 9.17 12.91 27.49
CA THR A 261 7.93 12.49 26.83
C THR A 261 7.47 13.49 25.79
N ARG A 262 7.87 14.73 25.95
CA ARG A 262 7.58 15.83 25.03
C ARG A 262 8.80 16.73 24.89
N LEU A 263 9.09 17.14 23.65
CA LEU A 263 10.09 18.12 23.32
C LEU A 263 9.41 19.26 22.56
N THR A 264 9.40 20.45 23.17
CA THR A 264 8.81 21.64 22.53
C THR A 264 9.83 22.23 21.57
N LEU A 265 9.74 21.78 20.29
CA LEU A 265 10.53 22.33 19.19
C LEU A 265 9.59 23.21 18.32
N ARG A 266 10.01 24.45 18.09
CA ARG A 266 9.27 25.35 17.18
C ARG A 266 9.81 25.15 15.77
N LEU A 267 8.93 24.75 14.86
CA LEU A 267 9.26 24.43 13.47
C LEU A 267 8.60 25.46 12.56
N ARG A 268 9.39 26.37 12.05
CA ARG A 268 8.94 27.46 11.17
C ARG A 268 8.62 26.90 9.78
N GLY A 269 7.40 27.17 9.31
CA GLY A 269 6.96 26.90 7.96
C GLY A 269 6.93 28.16 7.10
N THR A 270 5.79 28.86 7.08
CA THR A 270 5.54 30.03 6.23
C THR A 270 5.37 31.28 7.07
N ALA A 271 5.84 32.43 6.56
CA ALA A 271 5.54 33.72 7.15
C ALA A 271 4.71 34.60 6.18
N PHE A 272 3.88 35.43 6.75
CA PHE A 272 2.95 36.30 6.04
C PHE A 272 3.21 37.77 6.43
N ASP A 273 3.27 38.60 5.43
CA ASP A 273 3.61 40.03 5.59
C ASP A 273 2.41 40.99 5.41
N THR A 274 1.37 40.54 4.72
CA THR A 274 0.21 41.41 4.38
C THR A 274 -1.06 40.88 5.05
N TYR A 275 -1.77 41.78 5.74
CA TYR A 275 -3.07 41.52 6.35
C TYR A 275 -4.13 42.41 5.73
N ASP A 276 -5.23 41.86 5.25
CA ASP A 276 -6.30 42.57 4.57
C ASP A 276 -7.47 43.02 5.48
N GLY A 277 -7.47 42.61 6.73
CA GLY A 277 -8.53 42.82 7.72
C GLY A 277 -9.21 41.51 8.13
N ARG A 278 -9.02 40.41 7.40
CA ARG A 278 -9.58 39.07 7.67
C ARG A 278 -8.58 37.96 7.55
N ALA A 279 -7.71 38.05 6.56
CA ALA A 279 -6.75 37.00 6.23
C ALA A 279 -5.33 37.56 6.12
N TRP A 280 -4.36 36.70 6.39
CA TRP A 280 -2.96 36.94 6.09
C TRP A 280 -2.60 36.33 4.73
N ALA A 281 -1.83 37.10 3.95
CA ALA A 281 -1.30 36.69 2.65
C ALA A 281 0.17 37.10 2.50
N ARG A 282 0.84 36.53 1.52
CA ARG A 282 2.15 36.99 1.05
C ARG A 282 1.97 38.05 -0.02
N SER A 283 2.78 39.11 0.03
CA SER A 283 2.71 40.15 -1.01
C SER A 283 3.14 39.56 -2.37
N GLN A 284 2.34 39.80 -3.40
CA GLN A 284 2.56 39.27 -4.77
C GLN A 284 3.88 39.71 -5.40
N GLN A 285 4.46 40.86 -5.01
CA GLN A 285 5.76 41.33 -5.50
C GLN A 285 6.94 40.45 -5.08
N HIS A 286 6.76 39.58 -4.10
CA HIS A 286 7.79 38.71 -3.51
C HIS A 286 7.49 37.21 -3.64
N ASP A 287 6.49 36.83 -4.41
CA ASP A 287 6.17 35.42 -4.66
C ASP A 287 7.15 34.71 -5.65
N THR A 288 8.32 35.34 -5.86
CA THR A 288 9.38 34.75 -6.67
C THR A 288 10.18 33.76 -5.82
N MET A 289 9.88 32.49 -6.00
CA MET A 289 10.73 31.42 -5.47
C MET A 289 12.04 31.38 -6.25
N ARG A 290 13.18 31.35 -5.55
CA ARG A 290 14.51 31.22 -6.16
C ARG A 290 15.06 29.84 -5.85
N ALA A 291 15.52 29.14 -6.88
CA ALA A 291 16.22 27.86 -6.67
C ALA A 291 17.44 28.09 -5.78
N LEU A 292 17.56 27.25 -4.74
CA LEU A 292 18.76 27.25 -3.90
C LEU A 292 19.89 26.58 -4.68
N ASP A 293 21.03 27.26 -4.79
CA ASP A 293 22.22 26.71 -5.41
C ASP A 293 22.77 25.54 -4.57
N ARG A 294 23.05 24.43 -5.23
CA ARG A 294 23.80 23.33 -4.63
C ARG A 294 25.23 23.83 -4.36
N GLY A 295 25.70 23.67 -3.14
CA GLY A 295 27.09 24.01 -2.79
C GLY A 295 28.10 23.31 -3.71
N PHE A 296 29.33 23.78 -3.73
CA PHE A 296 30.42 23.46 -4.65
C PHE A 296 30.83 21.98 -4.73
N GLU A 297 30.41 21.14 -3.80
CA GLU A 297 30.58 19.69 -3.85
C GLU A 297 29.24 19.05 -4.26
N ALA A 298 29.32 17.97 -5.02
CA ALA A 298 28.17 17.16 -5.46
C ALA A 298 27.39 16.52 -4.29
N SER A 299 27.26 17.25 -3.18
CA SER A 299 26.54 16.87 -1.97
C SER A 299 25.16 17.51 -2.00
N ASP A 300 24.13 16.73 -1.68
CA ASP A 300 22.73 17.19 -1.54
C ASP A 300 22.57 18.12 -0.31
N THR A 301 23.58 18.97 -0.02
CA THR A 301 23.65 19.90 1.11
C THR A 301 23.51 21.33 0.61
N TYR A 302 22.58 22.06 1.21
CA TYR A 302 22.24 23.43 0.89
C TYR A 302 22.60 24.33 2.07
N ALA A 303 23.41 25.35 1.84
CA ALA A 303 23.70 26.39 2.82
C ALA A 303 22.52 27.35 2.89
N LEU A 304 21.97 27.55 4.09
CA LEU A 304 20.93 28.56 4.35
C LEU A 304 21.56 29.92 4.71
N PHE A 305 22.55 29.87 5.63
CA PHE A 305 23.32 31.02 6.07
C PHE A 305 24.84 30.79 5.91
N ARG A 306 25.31 29.56 6.16
CA ARG A 306 26.70 29.17 5.98
C ARG A 306 26.78 27.63 5.73
N SER A 307 27.94 27.19 5.28
CA SER A 307 28.22 25.76 5.20
C SER A 307 28.18 25.09 6.58
N PRO A 308 27.72 23.83 6.68
CA PRO A 308 27.67 23.14 7.96
C PRO A 308 29.08 22.81 8.49
N ASP A 309 29.23 22.87 9.80
CA ASP A 309 30.43 22.41 10.52
C ASP A 309 30.07 21.14 11.33
N PRO A 310 30.42 19.94 10.85
CA PRO A 310 30.07 18.69 11.53
C PRO A 310 30.62 18.54 12.95
N GLY A 311 31.68 19.30 13.31
CA GLY A 311 32.27 19.29 14.63
C GLY A 311 31.57 20.21 15.65
N ARG A 312 30.78 21.17 15.17
CA ARG A 312 30.20 22.24 15.98
C ARG A 312 28.66 22.26 15.92
N ASP A 313 28.11 22.00 14.76
CA ASP A 313 26.67 22.07 14.53
C ASP A 313 25.95 20.82 15.02
N ARG A 314 24.81 21.02 15.69
CA ARG A 314 23.94 19.91 16.06
C ARG A 314 23.11 19.50 14.86
N VAL A 315 22.89 18.19 14.68
CA VAL A 315 22.10 17.66 13.59
C VAL A 315 20.77 17.11 14.10
N VAL A 316 19.69 17.59 13.50
CA VAL A 316 18.34 17.05 13.72
C VAL A 316 17.85 16.47 12.40
N SER A 317 17.41 15.22 12.42
CA SER A 317 16.88 14.51 11.25
C SER A 317 15.37 14.65 11.21
N PHE A 318 14.81 14.96 10.04
CA PHE A 318 13.38 15.13 9.81
C PHE A 318 12.87 14.13 8.77
N ASP A 319 11.67 13.64 9.01
CA ASP A 319 10.87 12.81 8.08
C ASP A 319 9.49 13.47 7.94
N LEU A 320 9.32 14.25 6.87
CA LEU A 320 8.13 15.05 6.58
C LEU A 320 7.17 14.23 5.72
N GLU A 321 5.92 14.12 6.18
CA GLU A 321 4.85 13.53 5.36
C GLU A 321 4.50 14.46 4.17
N PRO A 322 3.88 13.93 3.09
CA PRO A 322 3.47 14.77 1.97
C PRO A 322 2.52 15.89 2.41
N ILE A 323 2.87 17.13 2.09
CA ILE A 323 2.13 18.33 2.45
C ILE A 323 1.91 19.19 1.20
N ASP A 324 0.78 19.90 1.15
CA ASP A 324 0.45 20.87 0.12
C ASP A 324 0.02 22.20 0.78
N PRO A 325 0.71 23.32 0.50
CA PRO A 325 1.91 23.46 -0.34
C PRO A 325 3.14 22.76 0.23
N PRO A 326 4.13 22.36 -0.61
CA PRO A 326 5.29 21.56 -0.22
C PRO A 326 6.36 22.37 0.54
N VAL A 327 6.04 22.75 1.78
CA VAL A 327 6.89 23.58 2.64
C VAL A 327 7.85 22.71 3.45
N VAL A 328 9.10 23.17 3.60
CA VAL A 328 10.11 22.56 4.46
C VAL A 328 10.11 23.25 5.82
N PHE A 329 9.93 22.50 6.90
CA PHE A 329 9.91 23.05 8.25
C PHE A 329 11.31 23.11 8.85
N LEU A 330 11.68 24.29 9.36
CA LEU A 330 12.99 24.54 9.94
C LEU A 330 12.93 24.88 11.42
N PRO A 331 13.75 24.27 12.28
CA PRO A 331 13.90 24.73 13.65
C PRO A 331 14.71 26.03 13.69
N PRO A 332 14.68 26.78 14.83
CA PRO A 332 15.50 27.98 15.03
C PRO A 332 17.00 27.66 14.86
N HIS A 333 17.75 28.66 14.41
CA HIS A 333 19.20 28.57 14.20
C HIS A 333 19.66 27.53 13.16
N ALA A 334 18.79 27.17 12.21
CA ALA A 334 19.15 26.35 11.07
C ALA A 334 20.16 27.08 10.16
N VAL A 335 21.35 26.49 9.94
CA VAL A 335 22.40 27.08 9.10
C VAL A 335 22.58 26.39 7.76
N ALA A 336 22.27 25.10 7.70
CA ALA A 336 22.32 24.32 6.48
C ALA A 336 21.32 23.16 6.53
N LEU A 337 20.98 22.64 5.37
CA LEU A 337 20.05 21.52 5.19
C LEU A 337 20.67 20.50 4.24
N HIS A 338 20.62 19.22 4.60
CA HIS A 338 21.05 18.10 3.76
C HIS A 338 19.85 17.23 3.40
N LEU A 339 19.59 17.06 2.10
CA LEU A 339 18.52 16.21 1.60
C LEU A 339 18.94 14.73 1.61
N LYS A 340 18.15 13.88 2.24
CA LYS A 340 18.29 12.43 2.14
C LYS A 340 17.52 11.91 0.93
N LEU A 341 18.04 12.17 -0.26
CA LEU A 341 17.35 11.83 -1.51
C LEU A 341 17.38 10.33 -1.78
N PRO A 342 16.29 9.73 -2.23
CA PRO A 342 16.32 8.41 -2.85
C PRO A 342 17.07 8.50 -4.20
N THR A 343 17.91 7.51 -4.50
CA THR A 343 18.65 7.49 -5.77
C THR A 343 17.75 7.07 -6.94
N GLN A 344 16.89 7.93 -7.39
CA GLN A 344 16.24 7.76 -8.69
C GLN A 344 16.97 8.57 -9.77
N LEU A 345 18.26 8.38 -9.85
CA LEU A 345 19.17 9.27 -10.59
C LEU A 345 19.34 8.95 -12.07
N LEU A 346 18.49 8.12 -12.70
CA LEU A 346 18.65 7.91 -14.14
C LEU A 346 17.59 8.60 -15.01
N LEU A 347 16.41 8.97 -14.49
CA LEU A 347 15.34 9.55 -15.33
C LEU A 347 14.22 10.29 -14.54
N GLY A 348 14.37 10.62 -13.26
CA GLY A 348 13.37 11.36 -12.49
C GLY A 348 13.81 12.78 -12.18
N ASP A 349 12.87 13.71 -12.03
CA ASP A 349 13.13 15.07 -11.62
C ASP A 349 13.86 15.09 -10.27
N ALA A 350 15.03 15.72 -10.24
CA ALA A 350 15.78 15.90 -9.01
C ALA A 350 14.94 16.77 -8.06
N VAL A 351 14.87 16.38 -6.77
CA VAL A 351 14.24 17.24 -5.77
C VAL A 351 14.94 18.59 -5.80
N THR A 352 14.18 19.63 -6.05
CA THR A 352 14.65 21.02 -6.04
C THR A 352 14.23 21.68 -4.76
N LEU A 353 15.08 22.52 -4.19
CA LEU A 353 14.73 23.42 -3.11
C LEU A 353 14.65 24.84 -3.65
N GLU A 354 13.59 25.52 -3.26
CA GLU A 354 13.36 26.92 -3.61
C GLU A 354 13.19 27.73 -2.33
N ARG A 355 13.75 28.94 -2.31
CA ARG A 355 13.64 29.88 -1.20
C ARG A 355 12.78 31.05 -1.60
N GLY A 356 11.74 31.32 -0.84
CA GLY A 356 10.89 32.49 -0.98
C GLY A 356 11.43 33.71 -0.23
N ALA A 357 10.78 34.86 -0.41
CA ALA A 357 11.19 36.14 0.17
C ALA A 357 11.16 36.16 1.70
N GLU A 358 10.27 35.39 2.31
CA GLU A 358 10.13 35.28 3.77
C GLU A 358 10.96 34.14 4.37
N ASP A 359 12.04 33.73 3.69
CA ASP A 359 12.86 32.57 4.04
C ASP A 359 12.09 31.22 4.10
N GLU A 360 10.92 31.21 3.49
CA GLU A 360 10.18 29.98 3.27
C GLU A 360 10.96 29.06 2.33
N LEU A 361 11.10 27.80 2.68
CA LEU A 361 11.66 26.79 1.79
C LEU A 361 10.55 25.92 1.25
N ARG A 362 10.54 25.72 -0.07
CA ARG A 362 9.67 24.77 -0.75
C ARG A 362 10.49 23.73 -1.48
N TYR A 363 9.93 22.54 -1.62
CA TYR A 363 10.54 21.46 -2.36
C TYR A 363 9.67 21.04 -3.53
N GLY A 364 10.31 20.77 -4.69
CA GLY A 364 9.67 20.23 -5.88
C GLY A 364 10.20 18.84 -6.24
N GLY A 365 9.49 18.10 -7.09
CA GLY A 365 9.98 16.83 -7.64
C GLY A 365 9.99 15.64 -6.65
N SER A 366 9.24 15.68 -5.56
CA SER A 366 9.23 14.62 -4.53
C SER A 366 8.30 13.44 -4.81
N ASP A 367 7.68 13.35 -5.96
CA ASP A 367 6.70 12.29 -6.33
C ASP A 367 5.56 12.12 -5.29
N GLY A 368 5.25 13.14 -4.49
CA GLY A 368 4.24 13.11 -3.44
C GLY A 368 4.57 12.17 -2.26
N ARG A 369 5.86 11.89 -2.02
CA ARG A 369 6.31 10.97 -0.94
C ARG A 369 6.74 11.67 0.34
N GLY A 370 6.58 12.99 0.45
CA GLY A 370 7.17 13.76 1.54
C GLY A 370 8.68 13.99 1.35
N LEU A 371 9.36 14.44 2.40
CA LEU A 371 10.77 14.82 2.32
C LEU A 371 11.54 14.34 3.54
N ARG A 372 12.72 13.74 3.33
CA ARG A 372 13.67 13.42 4.39
C ARG A 372 14.88 14.32 4.31
N TYR A 373 15.21 14.97 5.41
CA TYR A 373 16.32 15.90 5.47
C TYR A 373 16.95 15.99 6.85
N ASP A 374 18.23 16.37 6.88
CA ASP A 374 18.95 16.71 8.10
C ASP A 374 19.14 18.22 8.14
N VAL A 375 18.90 18.82 9.30
CA VAL A 375 19.15 20.24 9.54
C VAL A 375 20.31 20.41 10.48
N TYR A 376 21.25 21.24 10.09
CA TYR A 376 22.40 21.64 10.90
C TYR A 376 22.06 22.91 11.66
N LEU A 377 22.18 22.86 12.98
CA LEU A 377 21.82 23.95 13.89
C LEU A 377 23.06 24.58 14.48
N ALA A 378 23.18 25.89 14.35
CA ALA A 378 24.21 26.67 15.07
C ALA A 378 23.97 26.66 16.58
N GLY A 379 25.01 26.89 17.35
CA GLY A 379 24.87 27.12 18.79
C GLY A 379 24.10 28.42 19.07
N GLU A 380 23.32 28.47 20.15
CA GLU A 380 22.49 29.63 20.56
C GLU A 380 23.26 30.95 20.65
N ARG A 381 24.56 30.94 20.87
CA ARG A 381 25.43 32.13 20.96
C ARG A 381 25.86 32.67 19.59
N GLU A 382 25.66 31.93 18.52
CA GLU A 382 25.97 32.35 17.15
C GLU A 382 24.74 33.11 16.61
N GLY A 383 24.62 34.40 16.95
CA GLY A 383 23.53 35.24 16.47
C GLY A 383 23.54 35.33 14.96
N LEU A 384 22.56 34.74 14.29
CA LEU A 384 22.33 34.94 12.86
C LEU A 384 21.77 36.37 12.69
N VAL A 385 22.50 37.22 12.00
CA VAL A 385 22.06 38.59 11.71
C VAL A 385 21.34 38.59 10.36
N GLU A 386 20.07 38.91 10.39
CA GLU A 386 19.22 39.05 9.22
C GLU A 386 18.86 40.53 9.03
N LEU A 387 19.49 41.18 8.03
CA LEU A 387 19.29 42.60 7.81
C LEU A 387 18.02 42.84 6.99
N LEU A 388 17.06 43.52 7.59
CA LEU A 388 15.89 44.02 6.88
C LEU A 388 16.26 45.27 6.05
N SER A 389 16.06 45.17 4.74
CA SER A 389 16.30 46.31 3.83
C SER A 389 15.39 47.49 4.17
N PRO A 390 15.92 48.73 4.11
CA PRO A 390 15.10 49.94 4.26
C PRO A 390 13.90 49.99 3.29
N ALA A 391 14.02 49.41 2.12
CA ALA A 391 12.96 49.34 1.11
C ALA A 391 11.85 48.34 1.50
N GLU A 392 12.16 47.31 2.26
CA GLU A 392 11.20 46.30 2.71
C GLU A 392 10.51 46.68 4.03
N ARG A 393 11.15 47.50 4.85
CA ARG A 393 10.63 47.89 6.17
C ARG A 393 9.17 48.41 6.16
N PRO A 394 8.73 49.26 5.19
CA PRO A 394 7.34 49.76 5.16
C PRO A 394 6.30 48.61 5.03
N ARG A 395 6.62 47.53 4.36
CA ARG A 395 5.77 46.36 4.17
C ARG A 395 5.40 45.73 5.52
N TYR A 396 6.38 45.55 6.39
CA TYR A 396 6.18 44.96 7.71
C TYR A 396 5.59 45.89 8.75
N LEU A 397 5.36 47.17 8.37
CA LEU A 397 4.66 48.19 9.16
C LEU A 397 3.27 48.46 8.60
N ALA A 398 2.91 47.91 7.44
CA ALA A 398 1.64 48.19 6.79
C ALA A 398 0.46 47.65 7.60
N LEU A 399 -0.54 48.53 7.78
CA LEU A 399 -1.81 48.23 8.43
C LEU A 399 -2.94 48.34 7.40
N PRO A 400 -3.98 47.51 7.44
CA PRO A 400 -5.11 47.67 6.54
C PRO A 400 -5.84 48.99 6.84
N PRO A 401 -6.30 49.72 5.81
CA PRO A 401 -7.02 50.97 6.00
C PRO A 401 -8.30 50.83 6.84
N SER A 402 -8.88 49.65 6.86
CA SER A 402 -10.07 49.28 7.62
C SER A 402 -9.81 49.02 9.10
N LEU A 403 -8.54 49.00 9.55
CA LEU A 403 -8.23 48.63 10.93
C LEU A 403 -8.82 49.60 11.93
N PRO A 404 -9.62 49.17 12.91
CA PRO A 404 -10.19 50.05 13.96
C PRO A 404 -9.10 50.73 14.76
N LYS A 405 -9.21 52.08 14.89
CA LYS A 405 -8.24 52.93 15.60
C LYS A 405 -8.01 52.50 17.04
N ARG A 406 -9.06 51.95 17.70
CA ARG A 406 -8.96 51.48 19.10
C ARG A 406 -7.92 50.38 19.31
N ILE A 407 -7.53 49.64 18.26
CA ILE A 407 -6.46 48.65 18.34
C ILE A 407 -5.10 49.33 18.52
N ALA A 408 -4.82 50.37 17.71
CA ALA A 408 -3.61 51.17 17.86
C ALA A 408 -3.58 51.91 19.21
N GLU A 409 -4.70 52.45 19.63
CA GLU A 409 -4.84 53.14 20.95
C GLU A 409 -4.57 52.15 22.09
N LEU A 410 -5.00 50.89 21.99
CA LEU A 410 -4.72 49.87 22.98
C LEU A 410 -3.23 49.52 23.00
N ALA A 411 -2.60 49.36 21.84
CA ALA A 411 -1.18 49.11 21.72
C ALA A 411 -0.34 50.20 22.36
N HIS A 412 -0.68 51.48 22.06
CA HIS A 412 -0.03 52.63 22.67
C HIS A 412 -0.20 52.66 24.20
N ARG A 413 -1.42 52.46 24.72
CA ARG A 413 -1.64 52.40 26.17
C ARG A 413 -0.77 51.38 26.90
N TRP A 414 -0.48 50.24 26.26
CA TRP A 414 0.35 49.21 26.86
C TRP A 414 1.86 49.47 26.71
N THR A 415 2.28 50.35 25.79
CA THR A 415 3.67 50.51 25.41
C THR A 415 4.28 51.90 25.53
N ASP A 416 3.48 52.98 25.66
CA ASP A 416 4.01 54.38 25.64
C ASP A 416 4.97 54.69 26.80
N SER A 417 4.86 53.99 27.92
CA SER A 417 5.79 54.15 29.06
C SER A 417 7.11 53.41 28.88
N LEU A 418 7.28 52.58 27.83
CA LEU A 418 8.42 51.71 27.62
C LEU A 418 9.38 52.30 26.58
N ALA A 419 10.69 52.13 26.86
CA ALA A 419 11.71 52.79 26.06
C ALA A 419 12.13 51.99 24.83
N THR A 420 12.26 50.67 24.95
CA THR A 420 12.84 49.83 23.90
C THR A 420 11.77 49.04 23.12
N PRO A 421 12.01 48.76 21.84
CA PRO A 421 11.12 47.92 21.04
C PRO A 421 10.91 46.51 21.66
N GLN A 422 11.92 45.98 22.32
CA GLN A 422 11.84 44.68 23.00
C GLN A 422 10.88 44.74 24.19
N GLU A 423 11.01 45.76 25.05
CA GLU A 423 10.11 45.93 26.20
C GLU A 423 8.66 46.08 25.73
N LYS A 424 8.43 46.86 24.66
CA LYS A 424 7.10 47.03 24.05
C LYS A 424 6.52 45.70 23.56
N ALA A 425 7.32 44.89 22.86
CA ALA A 425 6.88 43.58 22.36
C ALA A 425 6.55 42.64 23.52
N MET A 426 7.39 42.58 24.54
CA MET A 426 7.16 41.74 25.73
C MET A 426 5.92 42.21 26.50
N ALA A 427 5.67 43.52 26.61
CA ALA A 427 4.48 44.01 27.29
C ALA A 427 3.19 43.62 26.56
N ILE A 428 3.15 43.72 25.22
CA ILE A 428 2.01 43.26 24.44
C ILE A 428 1.77 41.77 24.62
N GLU A 429 2.83 40.96 24.55
CA GLU A 429 2.79 39.48 24.78
C GLU A 429 2.23 39.20 26.18
N ASP A 430 2.74 39.83 27.20
CA ASP A 430 2.35 39.68 28.59
C ASP A 430 0.87 40.03 28.85
N HIS A 431 0.35 41.12 28.25
CA HIS A 431 -1.06 41.50 28.35
C HIS A 431 -1.95 40.48 27.68
N LEU A 432 -1.57 40.01 26.50
CA LEU A 432 -2.32 38.95 25.78
C LEU A 432 -2.34 37.65 26.56
N HIS A 433 -1.24 37.28 27.22
CA HIS A 433 -1.16 36.07 28.06
C HIS A 433 -2.08 36.16 29.30
N ARG A 434 -2.18 37.33 29.93
CA ARG A 434 -2.87 37.46 31.20
C ARG A 434 -4.33 37.84 31.09
N GLU A 435 -4.71 38.58 30.06
CA GLU A 435 -6.05 39.17 29.97
C GLU A 435 -6.98 38.41 29.01
N TYR A 436 -6.43 37.49 28.20
CA TYR A 436 -7.17 36.75 27.17
C TYR A 436 -7.12 35.26 27.41
N THR A 437 -8.15 34.55 26.96
CA THR A 437 -8.30 33.10 27.18
C THR A 437 -8.19 32.38 25.86
N TYR A 438 -7.44 31.26 25.87
CA TYR A 438 -7.37 30.38 24.72
C TYR A 438 -8.68 29.60 24.54
N ASP A 439 -9.25 29.66 23.34
CA ASP A 439 -10.45 28.90 22.97
C ASP A 439 -10.43 28.49 21.49
N LEU A 440 -10.53 27.19 21.23
CA LEU A 440 -10.56 26.64 19.87
C LEU A 440 -11.81 27.08 19.08
N HIS A 441 -12.95 27.22 19.77
CA HIS A 441 -14.21 27.65 19.17
C HIS A 441 -14.35 29.17 19.18
N SER A 442 -13.32 29.87 18.69
CA SER A 442 -13.28 31.33 18.76
C SER A 442 -14.60 32.01 18.37
N PRO A 443 -15.26 32.76 19.29
CA PRO A 443 -16.49 33.47 18.96
C PRO A 443 -16.30 34.58 17.93
N SER A 444 -15.06 34.97 17.69
CA SER A 444 -14.70 36.04 16.74
C SER A 444 -14.60 35.54 15.28
N SER A 445 -14.58 34.23 15.05
CA SER A 445 -14.57 33.65 13.71
C SER A 445 -15.85 34.04 12.96
N GLY A 446 -15.71 34.54 11.74
CA GLY A 446 -16.84 34.95 10.90
C GLY A 446 -17.41 36.33 11.19
N THR A 447 -16.90 37.07 12.17
CA THR A 447 -17.29 38.51 12.37
C THR A 447 -16.65 39.40 11.31
N PRO A 448 -17.25 40.59 11.00
CA PRO A 448 -16.66 41.49 10.00
C PRO A 448 -15.26 42.00 10.36
N GLU A 449 -15.00 42.22 11.64
CA GLU A 449 -13.73 42.70 12.19
C GLU A 449 -13.25 41.74 13.28
N PRO A 450 -12.69 40.60 12.89
CA PRO A 450 -12.47 39.51 13.82
C PRO A 450 -11.44 39.81 14.91
N VAL A 451 -10.39 40.56 14.62
CA VAL A 451 -9.37 40.94 15.60
C VAL A 451 -9.91 41.96 16.60
N ASP A 452 -10.71 42.91 16.14
CA ASP A 452 -11.34 43.90 16.99
C ASP A 452 -12.33 43.25 17.96
N HIS A 453 -13.20 42.39 17.47
CA HIS A 453 -14.11 41.58 18.28
C HIS A 453 -13.35 40.72 19.30
N PHE A 454 -12.22 40.10 18.89
CA PHE A 454 -11.36 39.35 19.78
C PHE A 454 -10.81 40.20 20.91
N LEU A 455 -10.23 41.37 20.60
CA LEU A 455 -9.56 42.20 21.59
C LEU A 455 -10.52 42.88 22.59
N PHE A 456 -11.72 43.30 22.16
CA PHE A 456 -12.58 44.15 22.97
C PHE A 456 -13.87 43.49 23.45
N GLU A 457 -14.34 42.45 22.77
CA GLU A 457 -15.64 41.85 23.08
C GLU A 457 -15.50 40.42 23.62
N SER A 458 -14.95 39.48 22.83
CA SER A 458 -14.90 38.08 23.24
C SER A 458 -13.79 37.75 24.21
N ARG A 459 -12.62 38.33 24.06
CA ARG A 459 -11.37 38.04 24.77
C ARG A 459 -11.02 36.56 24.78
N ARG A 460 -11.53 35.82 23.80
CA ARG A 460 -11.36 34.36 23.64
C ARG A 460 -11.06 34.05 22.18
N GLY A 461 -10.00 33.27 21.93
CA GLY A 461 -9.61 32.87 20.58
C GLY A 461 -8.50 31.84 20.57
N HIS A 462 -8.16 31.33 19.40
CA HIS A 462 -7.04 30.42 19.20
C HIS A 462 -5.79 31.20 18.75
N CYS A 463 -4.67 30.48 18.54
CA CYS A 463 -3.34 31.08 18.30
C CYS A 463 -3.31 32.12 17.17
N GLU A 464 -4.10 31.96 16.09
CA GLU A 464 -4.15 32.94 14.98
C GLU A 464 -4.69 34.32 15.41
N PHE A 465 -5.66 34.35 16.31
CA PHE A 465 -6.16 35.62 16.84
C PHE A 465 -5.13 36.32 17.70
N PHE A 466 -4.42 35.58 18.55
CA PHE A 466 -3.35 36.09 19.39
C PHE A 466 -2.19 36.63 18.56
N SER A 467 -1.69 35.83 17.61
CA SER A 467 -0.56 36.23 16.75
C SER A 467 -0.92 37.41 15.85
N THR A 468 -2.14 37.43 15.28
CA THR A 468 -2.60 38.54 14.46
C THR A 468 -2.75 39.83 15.29
N ALA A 469 -3.39 39.76 16.45
CA ALA A 469 -3.53 40.90 17.34
C ALA A 469 -2.16 41.49 17.71
N MET A 470 -1.21 40.63 18.14
CA MET A 470 0.14 41.11 18.49
C MET A 470 0.87 41.71 17.29
N ALA A 471 0.81 41.06 16.11
CA ALA A 471 1.48 41.60 14.91
C ALA A 471 0.94 42.98 14.52
N LEU A 472 -0.38 43.20 14.54
CA LEU A 472 -1.00 44.49 14.23
C LEU A 472 -0.68 45.53 15.30
N MET A 473 -0.68 45.18 16.58
CA MET A 473 -0.31 46.06 17.67
C MET A 473 1.16 46.50 17.57
N LEU A 474 2.08 45.57 17.26
CA LEU A 474 3.50 45.90 17.02
C LEU A 474 3.67 46.87 15.85
N ARG A 475 2.98 46.67 14.75
CA ARG A 475 2.98 47.58 13.59
C ARG A 475 2.45 48.96 13.95
N SER A 476 1.41 49.01 14.77
CA SER A 476 0.82 50.26 15.23
C SER A 476 1.77 51.11 16.07
N VAL A 477 2.72 50.50 16.80
CA VAL A 477 3.75 51.18 17.58
C VAL A 477 5.11 51.28 16.86
N GLY A 478 5.14 51.06 15.54
CA GLY A 478 6.31 51.26 14.69
C GLY A 478 7.32 50.09 14.69
N ILE A 479 6.97 48.90 15.19
CA ILE A 479 7.83 47.74 15.22
C ILE A 479 7.44 46.84 14.03
N PRO A 480 8.37 46.61 13.06
CA PRO A 480 8.10 45.71 11.94
C PRO A 480 7.82 44.28 12.43
N SER A 481 6.77 43.68 11.90
CA SER A 481 6.34 42.36 12.34
C SER A 481 5.73 41.56 11.21
N ARG A 482 5.83 40.20 11.32
CA ARG A 482 5.21 39.26 10.41
C ARG A 482 4.52 38.12 11.19
N ASN A 483 3.44 37.61 10.65
CA ASN A 483 2.76 36.45 11.20
C ASN A 483 3.40 35.18 10.65
N VAL A 484 3.66 34.22 11.50
CA VAL A 484 4.36 32.97 11.12
C VAL A 484 3.50 31.76 11.49
N THR A 485 3.43 30.83 10.61
CA THR A 485 2.78 29.54 10.84
C THR A 485 3.78 28.38 10.77
N GLY A 486 3.52 27.35 11.53
CA GLY A 486 4.38 26.18 11.60
C GLY A 486 3.85 25.17 12.60
N PHE A 487 4.75 24.42 13.20
CA PHE A 487 4.40 23.47 14.26
C PHE A 487 5.16 23.79 15.56
N VAL A 488 4.52 23.51 16.69
CA VAL A 488 5.15 23.64 18.01
C VAL A 488 4.88 22.39 18.80
N GLY A 489 5.92 21.59 19.05
CA GLY A 489 5.78 20.38 19.86
C GLY A 489 6.57 19.20 19.32
N GLY A 490 6.21 18.06 19.83
CA GLY A 490 6.77 16.76 19.51
C GLY A 490 6.57 15.78 20.66
N THR A 491 5.85 14.70 20.41
CA THR A 491 5.57 13.64 21.41
C THR A 491 6.48 12.45 21.15
N TRP A 492 7.17 11.96 22.20
CA TRP A 492 8.09 10.83 22.08
C TRP A 492 7.38 9.53 21.76
N ASN A 493 7.75 8.90 20.64
CA ASN A 493 7.37 7.55 20.31
C ASN A 493 8.48 6.56 20.73
N ARG A 494 8.22 5.78 21.78
CA ARG A 494 9.18 4.84 22.38
C ARG A 494 9.59 3.69 21.47
N PHE A 495 8.73 3.28 20.55
CA PHE A 495 9.00 2.18 19.62
C PHE A 495 9.80 2.61 18.40
N GLY A 496 9.51 3.82 17.91
CA GLY A 496 10.20 4.43 16.78
C GLY A 496 11.49 5.16 17.17
N ARG A 497 11.61 5.61 18.45
CA ARG A 497 12.69 6.45 18.97
C ARG A 497 12.82 7.78 18.25
N TYR A 498 11.67 8.41 17.99
CA TYR A 498 11.55 9.73 17.37
C TYR A 498 10.47 10.55 18.09
N TYR A 499 10.46 11.84 17.85
CA TYR A 499 9.35 12.72 18.21
C TYR A 499 8.38 12.85 17.06
N ALA A 500 7.11 12.55 17.31
CA ALA A 500 6.03 12.75 16.36
C ALA A 500 5.41 14.13 16.57
N VAL A 501 5.37 14.93 15.51
CA VAL A 501 4.62 16.20 15.42
C VAL A 501 3.37 15.92 14.62
N ARG A 502 2.23 16.33 15.16
CA ARG A 502 0.91 16.04 14.58
C ARG A 502 0.31 17.26 13.92
N GLU A 503 -0.69 17.06 13.08
CA GLU A 503 -1.45 18.17 12.51
C GLU A 503 -2.05 19.06 13.61
N GLY A 504 -2.48 18.45 14.71
CA GLY A 504 -2.94 19.16 15.91
C GLY A 504 -1.88 20.01 16.64
N ASP A 505 -0.58 19.84 16.34
CA ASP A 505 0.51 20.68 16.85
C ASP A 505 0.75 21.94 15.98
N ALA A 506 -0.08 22.18 14.93
CA ALA A 506 -0.04 23.39 14.12
C ALA A 506 -0.25 24.62 14.99
N HIS A 507 0.56 25.65 14.75
CA HIS A 507 0.62 26.82 15.60
C HIS A 507 0.99 28.08 14.82
N SER A 508 0.55 29.23 15.33
CA SER A 508 0.86 30.55 14.79
C SER A 508 1.49 31.42 15.86
N TRP A 509 2.51 32.21 15.46
CA TRP A 509 3.24 33.14 16.33
C TRP A 509 3.68 34.37 15.55
N VAL A 510 4.38 35.29 16.23
CA VAL A 510 4.87 36.52 15.62
C VAL A 510 6.39 36.57 15.61
N GLU A 511 6.93 37.03 14.50
CA GLU A 511 8.32 37.48 14.42
C GLU A 511 8.35 39.02 14.32
N ALA A 512 9.05 39.68 15.26
CA ALA A 512 9.26 41.10 15.29
C ALA A 512 10.72 41.47 15.01
N TYR A 513 10.95 42.47 14.17
CA TYR A 513 12.31 42.92 13.84
C TYR A 513 12.79 43.94 14.88
N ILE A 514 13.68 43.52 15.73
CA ILE A 514 14.15 44.25 16.92
C ILE A 514 15.66 44.32 16.90
N ASP A 515 16.17 45.54 17.24
CA ASP A 515 17.60 45.70 17.48
C ASP A 515 17.93 45.26 18.93
N ASP A 516 18.70 44.21 19.04
CA ASP A 516 19.19 43.67 20.31
C ASP A 516 20.68 44.00 20.44
N ALA A 517 20.97 45.10 21.18
CA ALA A 517 22.33 45.55 21.45
C ALA A 517 23.19 45.77 20.18
N GLY A 518 22.64 46.42 19.17
CA GLY A 518 23.30 46.70 17.89
C GLY A 518 23.30 45.55 16.89
N ARG A 519 22.49 44.51 17.16
CA ARG A 519 22.29 43.36 16.26
C ARG A 519 20.81 43.22 15.89
N PRO A 520 20.38 43.93 14.84
CA PRO A 520 18.99 43.83 14.41
C PRO A 520 18.71 42.41 13.86
N THR A 521 17.61 41.82 14.33
CA THR A 521 17.22 40.46 13.94
C THR A 521 15.71 40.25 14.14
N TRP A 522 15.17 39.27 13.47
CA TRP A 522 13.81 38.79 13.72
C TRP A 522 13.78 37.98 15.02
N ARG A 523 13.02 38.46 16.03
CA ARG A 523 12.77 37.77 17.28
C ARG A 523 11.38 37.20 17.33
N THR A 524 11.30 35.97 17.83
CA THR A 524 10.03 35.24 17.96
C THR A 524 9.34 35.59 19.28
N PHE A 525 8.04 35.90 19.19
CA PHE A 525 7.11 36.10 20.30
C PHE A 525 5.89 35.21 20.11
N ASP A 526 5.44 34.59 21.19
CA ASP A 526 4.27 33.72 21.16
C ASP A 526 3.22 34.21 22.15
N PRO A 527 2.28 35.08 21.68
CA PRO A 527 1.29 35.66 22.55
C PRO A 527 0.20 34.72 23.05
N THR A 528 0.28 33.43 22.69
CA THR A 528 -0.70 32.43 23.10
C THR A 528 -0.50 32.08 24.58
N PRO A 529 -1.52 32.16 25.45
CA PRO A 529 -1.38 31.84 26.86
C PRO A 529 -0.79 30.44 27.09
N PRO A 530 0.12 30.28 28.10
CA PRO A 530 0.64 29.00 28.48
C PRO A 530 -0.50 28.02 28.85
N GLY A 531 -0.54 26.86 28.22
CA GLY A 531 -1.64 25.88 28.33
C GLY A 531 -2.58 25.86 27.12
N GLY A 532 -2.69 26.95 26.36
CA GLY A 532 -3.42 26.99 25.09
C GLY A 532 -2.66 26.31 23.93
N ALA A 533 -1.35 26.44 23.93
CA ALA A 533 -0.46 25.82 22.94
C ALA A 533 -0.09 24.35 23.27
N GLN A 534 -0.43 23.87 24.47
CA GLN A 534 -0.12 22.47 24.82
C GLN A 534 -1.30 21.58 24.46
N PRO A 535 -1.13 20.60 23.53
CA PRO A 535 -2.05 19.51 23.44
C PRO A 535 -2.14 18.83 24.80
N LEU A 536 -3.34 18.40 25.18
CA LEU A 536 -3.58 17.61 26.39
C LEU A 536 -2.51 16.53 26.52
N GLU A 537 -1.91 16.38 27.69
CA GLU A 537 -0.98 15.27 27.96
C GLU A 537 -1.62 13.98 27.43
N PRO A 538 -0.88 13.14 26.70
CA PRO A 538 -1.44 11.89 26.26
C PRO A 538 -1.85 11.10 27.51
N PRO A 539 -3.15 10.83 27.73
CA PRO A 539 -3.57 10.04 28.86
C PRO A 539 -2.85 8.70 28.77
N GLY A 540 -2.07 8.35 29.78
CA GLY A 540 -1.41 7.06 29.87
C GLY A 540 -2.46 5.95 29.75
N GLY A 541 -2.30 5.03 28.80
CA GLY A 541 -3.21 3.91 28.62
C GLY A 541 -2.82 3.01 27.47
N VAL A 542 -3.42 1.81 27.44
CA VAL A 542 -3.18 0.78 26.42
C VAL A 542 -3.41 1.31 24.99
N TYR A 543 -4.36 2.24 24.82
CA TYR A 543 -4.65 2.85 23.52
C TYR A 543 -3.45 3.61 22.95
N TYR A 544 -2.81 4.48 23.74
CA TYR A 544 -1.65 5.27 23.27
C TYR A 544 -0.42 4.38 23.05
N TYR A 545 -0.25 3.35 23.87
CA TYR A 545 0.80 2.35 23.68
C TYR A 545 0.63 1.61 22.35
N LEU A 546 -0.59 1.18 22.03
CA LEU A 546 -0.92 0.49 20.78
C LEU A 546 -0.79 1.44 19.57
N ARG A 547 -1.24 2.67 19.71
CA ARG A 547 -1.09 3.70 18.67
C ARG A 547 0.38 3.93 18.33
N ASP A 548 1.22 4.19 19.33
CA ASP A 548 2.65 4.43 19.15
C ASP A 548 3.35 3.23 18.51
N PHE A 549 2.93 2.02 18.86
CA PHE A 549 3.43 0.79 18.25
C PHE A 549 3.05 0.71 16.76
N VAL A 550 1.78 0.96 16.42
CA VAL A 550 1.28 0.92 15.03
C VAL A 550 1.96 2.02 14.20
N GLU A 551 2.12 3.23 14.74
CA GLU A 551 2.81 4.33 14.06
C GLU A 551 4.28 3.99 13.77
N ALA A 552 5.00 3.42 14.74
CA ALA A 552 6.38 3.00 14.56
C ALA A 552 6.51 1.86 13.53
N LEU A 553 5.55 0.94 13.52
CA LEU A 553 5.51 -0.14 12.54
C LEU A 553 5.20 0.39 11.12
N SER A 554 4.28 1.36 11.02
CA SER A 554 3.96 2.04 9.75
C SER A 554 5.18 2.78 9.20
N GLN A 555 5.88 3.55 10.03
CA GLN A 555 7.10 4.24 9.61
C GLN A 555 8.19 3.27 9.12
N ARG A 556 8.38 2.14 9.82
CA ARG A 556 9.34 1.10 9.37
C ARG A 556 8.91 0.48 8.05
N TRP A 557 7.62 0.22 7.88
CA TRP A 557 7.07 -0.26 6.62
C TRP A 557 7.35 0.72 5.48
N ASP A 558 7.07 2.01 5.70
CA ASP A 558 7.30 3.06 4.70
C ASP A 558 8.80 3.23 4.40
N THR A 559 9.65 3.10 5.41
CA THR A 559 11.10 3.24 5.25
C THR A 559 11.74 2.04 4.54
N TYR A 560 11.38 0.81 4.92
CA TYR A 560 12.09 -0.40 4.47
C TYR A 560 11.37 -1.18 3.38
N VAL A 561 10.07 -0.98 3.18
CA VAL A 561 9.29 -1.68 2.17
C VAL A 561 8.90 -0.75 1.03
N VAL A 562 8.18 0.34 1.33
CA VAL A 562 7.72 1.29 0.31
C VAL A 562 8.88 2.11 -0.25
N GLY A 563 9.73 2.63 0.63
CA GLY A 563 10.92 3.43 0.31
C GLY A 563 12.19 2.60 0.06
N TYR A 564 12.06 1.27 -0.19
CA TYR A 564 13.18 0.42 -0.56
C TYR A 564 13.59 0.70 -2.00
N ASP A 565 14.72 1.39 -2.19
CA ASP A 565 15.25 1.81 -3.48
C ASP A 565 16.60 1.14 -3.82
N LEU A 566 17.13 1.45 -4.99
CA LEU A 566 18.40 0.88 -5.46
C LEU A 566 19.60 1.24 -4.54
N ARG A 567 19.62 2.43 -3.91
CA ARG A 567 20.68 2.80 -2.95
C ARG A 567 20.67 1.91 -1.73
N LYS A 568 19.50 1.75 -1.11
CA LYS A 568 19.36 0.85 0.04
C LYS A 568 19.71 -0.58 -0.34
N GLN A 569 19.35 -0.97 -1.57
CA GLN A 569 19.74 -2.27 -2.11
C GLN A 569 21.26 -2.42 -2.19
N VAL A 570 21.95 -1.47 -2.81
CA VAL A 570 23.43 -1.46 -2.91
C VAL A 570 24.06 -1.43 -1.52
N HIS A 571 23.58 -0.58 -0.62
CA HIS A 571 24.12 -0.48 0.74
C HIS A 571 23.96 -1.77 1.55
N ILE A 572 22.83 -2.48 1.42
CA ILE A 572 22.65 -3.80 2.04
C ILE A 572 23.66 -4.80 1.48
N PHE A 573 23.90 -4.80 0.17
CA PHE A 573 24.90 -5.69 -0.42
C PHE A 573 26.32 -5.32 -0.01
N GLU A 574 26.66 -4.04 0.10
CA GLU A 574 27.95 -3.57 0.61
C GLU A 574 28.15 -3.99 2.08
N GLU A 575 27.14 -3.78 2.93
CA GLU A 575 27.22 -4.17 4.33
C GLU A 575 27.35 -5.69 4.50
N LEU A 576 26.62 -6.47 3.70
CA LEU A 576 26.75 -7.93 3.66
C LEU A 576 28.16 -8.36 3.20
N SER A 577 28.70 -7.70 2.17
CA SER A 577 30.05 -7.97 1.68
C SER A 577 31.11 -7.65 2.73
N HIS A 578 31.00 -6.52 3.43
CA HIS A 578 31.89 -6.15 4.55
C HIS A 578 31.75 -7.07 5.78
N ARG A 579 30.54 -7.54 6.07
CA ARG A 579 30.35 -8.57 7.14
C ARG A 579 30.99 -9.89 6.74
N TYR A 580 30.79 -10.31 5.49
CA TYR A 580 31.40 -11.52 4.94
C TYR A 580 32.93 -11.43 4.98
N GLU A 581 33.52 -10.31 4.53
CA GLU A 581 34.97 -10.08 4.57
C GLU A 581 35.52 -10.12 6.01
N ARG A 582 34.82 -9.54 6.99
CA ARG A 582 35.17 -9.61 8.41
C ARG A 582 35.11 -11.03 8.98
N ILE A 583 34.12 -11.82 8.60
CA ILE A 583 34.02 -13.23 9.02
C ILE A 583 35.14 -14.02 8.38
N ARG A 584 35.41 -13.80 7.10
CA ARG A 584 36.46 -14.47 6.35
C ARG A 584 37.85 -14.15 6.85
N SER A 585 38.13 -12.89 7.17
CA SER A 585 39.43 -12.47 7.73
C SER A 585 39.69 -13.07 9.10
N LYS A 586 38.64 -13.21 9.94
CA LYS A 586 38.73 -13.91 11.23
C LYS A 586 38.94 -15.42 11.08
N ALA A 587 38.45 -16.02 9.98
CA ALA A 587 38.57 -17.45 9.71
C ALA A 587 39.92 -17.84 9.04
N GLY A 588 40.82 -16.89 8.73
CA GLY A 588 42.16 -17.16 8.18
C GLY A 588 42.18 -17.74 6.76
N VAL A 589 41.10 -17.62 6.00
CA VAL A 589 40.99 -18.19 4.66
C VAL A 589 41.64 -17.28 3.62
N ASN A 590 42.81 -17.68 3.12
CA ASN A 590 43.54 -16.96 2.09
C ASN A 590 42.83 -16.99 0.72
N ARG A 591 43.06 -15.94 -0.08
CA ARG A 591 42.43 -15.72 -1.39
C ARG A 591 42.75 -16.87 -2.35
N GLY A 592 41.71 -17.58 -2.81
CA GLY A 592 41.79 -18.62 -3.84
C GLY A 592 41.06 -18.25 -5.13
N PRO A 593 41.20 -19.02 -6.21
CA PRO A 593 40.63 -18.70 -7.55
C PRO A 593 39.09 -18.60 -7.59
N LEU A 594 38.41 -18.87 -6.49
CA LEU A 594 36.97 -18.71 -6.34
C LEU A 594 36.53 -17.25 -5.98
N ASP A 595 37.47 -16.31 -5.90
CA ASP A 595 37.16 -14.91 -5.52
C ASP A 595 36.27 -14.17 -6.54
N VAL A 596 36.22 -14.65 -7.79
CA VAL A 596 35.31 -14.13 -8.83
C VAL A 596 33.87 -14.58 -8.60
N LEU A 597 33.67 -15.77 -8.04
CA LEU A 597 32.36 -16.32 -7.69
C LEU A 597 31.79 -15.71 -6.40
N THR A 598 32.61 -15.06 -5.57
CA THR A 598 32.19 -14.46 -4.29
C THR A 598 31.75 -12.99 -4.40
N ARG A 599 31.74 -12.42 -5.59
CA ARG A 599 31.26 -11.04 -5.81
C ARG A 599 29.74 -10.97 -5.88
N GLY A 600 29.13 -10.71 -4.73
CA GLY A 600 27.75 -10.25 -4.56
C GLY A 600 26.64 -11.13 -5.19
N PRO A 601 25.93 -10.64 -6.21
CA PRO A 601 24.74 -11.28 -6.73
C PRO A 601 24.96 -12.65 -7.39
N VAL A 602 26.19 -12.96 -7.84
CA VAL A 602 26.52 -14.25 -8.46
C VAL A 602 26.54 -15.37 -7.44
N VAL A 603 26.97 -15.10 -6.19
CA VAL A 603 26.96 -16.10 -5.10
C VAL A 603 25.53 -16.36 -4.61
N ALA A 604 24.73 -15.31 -4.50
CA ALA A 604 23.33 -15.45 -4.10
C ALA A 604 22.53 -16.26 -5.15
N ALA A 605 22.74 -15.98 -6.43
CA ALA A 605 22.14 -16.73 -7.54
C ALA A 605 22.66 -18.18 -7.59
N GLY A 606 23.96 -18.39 -7.37
CA GLY A 606 24.57 -19.72 -7.30
C GLY A 606 24.06 -20.54 -6.09
N ALA A 607 23.93 -19.91 -4.92
CA ALA A 607 23.38 -20.55 -3.73
C ALA A 607 21.90 -20.94 -3.90
N LEU A 608 21.10 -20.09 -4.55
CA LEU A 608 19.69 -20.38 -4.87
C LEU A 608 19.57 -21.52 -5.90
N LEU A 609 20.44 -21.54 -6.91
CA LEU A 609 20.48 -22.64 -7.88
C LEU A 609 20.91 -23.95 -7.22
N LEU A 610 21.89 -23.91 -6.30
CA LEU A 610 22.34 -25.08 -5.55
C LEU A 610 21.28 -25.59 -4.57
N LEU A 611 20.56 -24.70 -3.87
CA LEU A 611 19.44 -25.07 -3.02
C LEU A 611 18.27 -25.63 -3.83
N GLY A 612 17.97 -25.06 -4.99
CA GLY A 612 16.99 -25.58 -5.94
C GLY A 612 17.40 -26.95 -6.49
N ALA A 613 18.66 -27.12 -6.90
CA ALA A 613 19.21 -28.38 -7.35
C ALA A 613 19.26 -29.42 -6.22
N ALA A 614 19.66 -29.03 -5.01
CA ALA A 614 19.65 -29.92 -3.84
C ALA A 614 18.23 -30.35 -3.48
N TYR A 615 17.25 -29.47 -3.56
CA TYR A 615 15.83 -29.81 -3.37
C TYR A 615 15.32 -30.76 -4.44
N VAL A 616 15.65 -30.53 -5.71
CA VAL A 616 15.28 -31.42 -6.81
C VAL A 616 15.96 -32.79 -6.67
N LEU A 617 17.24 -32.83 -6.28
CA LEU A 617 18.00 -34.05 -6.01
C LEU A 617 17.48 -34.79 -4.77
N TRP A 618 17.12 -34.07 -3.70
CA TRP A 618 16.51 -34.62 -2.51
C TRP A 618 15.11 -35.20 -2.82
N LYS A 619 14.31 -34.48 -3.60
CA LYS A 619 13.02 -34.95 -4.10
C LYS A 619 13.17 -36.18 -5.00
N ARG A 620 14.18 -36.18 -5.89
CA ARG A 620 14.54 -37.37 -6.69
C ARG A 620 15.04 -38.54 -5.84
N ARG A 621 15.87 -38.29 -4.82
CA ARG A 621 16.32 -39.36 -3.89
C ARG A 621 15.18 -39.90 -3.04
N ARG A 622 14.26 -39.10 -2.57
CA ARG A 622 13.02 -39.55 -1.91
C ARG A 622 12.11 -40.34 -2.86
N SER A 623 12.03 -39.98 -4.12
CA SER A 623 11.31 -40.72 -5.15
C SER A 623 11.98 -42.05 -5.47
N LEU A 624 13.29 -42.13 -5.35
CA LEU A 624 14.05 -43.38 -5.51
C LEU A 624 14.04 -44.31 -4.27
N ALA A 625 13.81 -43.75 -3.08
CA ALA A 625 13.63 -44.52 -1.83
C ALA A 625 12.18 -45.05 -1.66
N GLY A 626 11.25 -44.61 -2.52
CA GLY A 626 9.86 -45.10 -2.59
C GLY A 626 9.62 -46.12 -3.71
N THR A 627 10.63 -46.92 -4.05
CA THR A 627 10.65 -47.82 -5.22
C THR A 627 9.63 -48.96 -5.21
N ASP A 628 8.95 -49.22 -4.09
CA ASP A 628 7.88 -50.22 -4.05
C ASP A 628 6.52 -49.71 -4.58
N ALA A 629 6.27 -48.41 -4.57
CA ALA A 629 5.04 -47.82 -5.10
C ALA A 629 5.13 -47.45 -6.60
N GLU A 630 6.33 -47.19 -7.13
CA GLU A 630 6.55 -46.90 -8.55
C GLU A 630 6.65 -48.15 -9.42
N GLY A 631 7.12 -49.25 -8.87
CA GLY A 631 7.05 -50.58 -9.50
C GLY A 631 5.61 -50.98 -9.78
N ALA A 632 4.69 -50.74 -8.84
CA ALA A 632 3.27 -51.00 -9.00
C ALA A 632 2.59 -50.02 -10.00
N LYS A 633 3.04 -48.78 -10.13
CA LYS A 633 2.51 -47.81 -11.11
C LYS A 633 2.99 -48.08 -12.53
N ARG A 634 4.26 -48.47 -12.74
CA ARG A 634 4.79 -48.83 -14.06
C ARG A 634 4.21 -50.14 -14.59
N THR A 635 4.01 -51.14 -13.72
CA THR A 635 3.33 -52.39 -14.10
C THR A 635 1.85 -52.15 -14.41
N ASN A 636 1.17 -51.22 -13.71
CA ASN A 636 -0.21 -50.86 -14.01
C ASN A 636 -0.35 -50.07 -15.33
N ALA A 637 0.53 -49.14 -15.63
CA ALA A 637 0.53 -48.41 -16.91
C ALA A 637 0.77 -49.31 -18.09
N SER A 638 1.74 -50.20 -17.98
CA SER A 638 2.06 -51.23 -19.01
C SER A 638 0.91 -52.22 -19.23
N ARG A 639 0.16 -52.58 -18.18
CA ARG A 639 -1.03 -53.45 -18.28
C ARG A 639 -2.22 -52.77 -18.95
N LEU A 640 -2.43 -51.47 -18.62
CA LEU A 640 -3.49 -50.67 -19.24
C LEU A 640 -3.24 -50.43 -20.73
N ASP A 641 -1.96 -50.28 -21.12
CA ASP A 641 -1.57 -50.15 -22.53
C ASP A 641 -1.71 -51.46 -23.30
N ALA A 642 -1.38 -52.58 -22.65
CA ALA A 642 -1.57 -53.94 -23.23
C ALA A 642 -3.05 -54.26 -23.45
N ALA A 643 -3.94 -53.92 -22.49
CA ALA A 643 -5.38 -54.08 -22.65
C ALA A 643 -5.95 -53.22 -23.79
N ALA A 644 -5.49 -51.97 -23.93
CA ALA A 644 -5.88 -51.10 -25.03
C ALA A 644 -5.38 -51.60 -26.40
N ALA A 645 -4.20 -52.22 -26.45
CA ALA A 645 -3.67 -52.82 -27.67
C ALA A 645 -4.50 -54.04 -28.10
N LEU A 646 -4.92 -54.89 -27.17
CA LEU A 646 -5.79 -56.02 -27.44
C LEU A 646 -7.16 -55.59 -27.95
N TYR A 647 -7.75 -54.55 -27.37
CA TYR A 647 -9.04 -54.04 -27.83
C TYR A 647 -8.94 -53.43 -29.23
N ARG A 648 -7.88 -52.68 -29.53
CA ARG A 648 -7.62 -52.17 -30.90
C ARG A 648 -7.47 -53.29 -31.91
N ALA A 649 -6.82 -54.40 -31.52
CA ALA A 649 -6.71 -55.59 -32.36
C ALA A 649 -8.07 -56.26 -32.64
N LEU A 650 -9.01 -56.22 -31.66
CA LEU A 650 -10.39 -56.66 -31.83
C LEU A 650 -11.14 -55.71 -32.79
N GLU A 651 -11.03 -54.43 -32.65
CA GLU A 651 -11.66 -53.45 -33.57
C GLU A 651 -11.18 -53.63 -35.02
N ASN A 652 -9.87 -53.82 -35.19
CA ASN A 652 -9.29 -54.09 -36.50
C ASN A 652 -9.81 -55.45 -37.11
N ALA A 653 -10.01 -56.48 -36.27
CA ALA A 653 -10.57 -57.73 -36.71
C ALA A 653 -12.03 -57.60 -37.14
N LEU A 654 -12.82 -56.81 -36.42
CA LEU A 654 -14.22 -56.51 -36.78
C LEU A 654 -14.34 -55.64 -38.03
N GLN A 655 -13.42 -54.68 -38.20
CA GLN A 655 -13.38 -53.83 -39.39
C GLN A 655 -13.11 -54.65 -40.66
N LEU A 656 -12.27 -55.70 -40.58
CA LEU A 656 -12.06 -56.63 -41.69
C LEU A 656 -13.33 -57.43 -42.08
N GLN A 657 -14.26 -57.58 -41.12
CA GLN A 657 -15.58 -58.19 -41.32
C GLN A 657 -16.66 -57.18 -41.72
N GLY A 658 -16.30 -55.94 -41.99
CA GLY A 658 -17.23 -54.89 -42.36
C GLY A 658 -17.97 -54.24 -41.15
N ILE A 659 -17.60 -54.57 -39.93
CA ILE A 659 -18.18 -54.06 -38.69
C ILE A 659 -17.28 -52.94 -38.16
N SER A 660 -17.70 -51.71 -38.32
CA SER A 660 -16.93 -50.54 -37.81
C SER A 660 -17.68 -49.88 -36.67
N ARG A 661 -16.94 -49.50 -35.62
CA ARG A 661 -17.45 -48.72 -34.52
C ARG A 661 -17.16 -47.23 -34.77
N ALA A 662 -18.16 -46.37 -34.68
CA ALA A 662 -17.93 -44.94 -34.73
C ALA A 662 -17.14 -44.48 -33.43
N PRO A 663 -16.16 -43.59 -33.53
CA PRO A 663 -15.38 -43.14 -32.39
C PRO A 663 -16.19 -42.61 -31.21
N SER A 664 -17.38 -42.05 -31.49
CA SER A 664 -18.31 -41.54 -30.49
C SER A 664 -19.10 -42.63 -29.74
N VAL A 665 -19.13 -43.88 -30.22
CA VAL A 665 -19.88 -44.97 -29.59
C VAL A 665 -18.98 -45.71 -28.59
N PRO A 666 -19.36 -45.78 -27.28
CA PRO A 666 -18.60 -46.54 -26.30
C PRO A 666 -18.45 -48.01 -26.64
N PRO A 667 -17.32 -48.68 -26.31
CA PRO A 667 -17.08 -50.10 -26.60
C PRO A 667 -18.21 -51.04 -26.19
N LEU A 668 -18.74 -50.90 -24.99
CA LEU A 668 -19.83 -51.75 -24.49
C LEU A 668 -21.11 -51.58 -25.29
N ARG A 669 -21.49 -50.31 -25.58
CA ARG A 669 -22.70 -50.02 -26.37
C ARG A 669 -22.62 -50.57 -27.77
N HIS A 670 -21.46 -50.53 -28.42
CA HIS A 670 -21.25 -51.16 -29.73
C HIS A 670 -21.44 -52.67 -29.67
N ALA A 671 -20.92 -53.35 -28.65
CA ALA A 671 -21.09 -54.77 -28.45
C ALA A 671 -22.58 -55.14 -28.18
N GLU A 672 -23.29 -54.33 -27.39
CA GLU A 672 -24.75 -54.48 -27.10
C GLU A 672 -25.60 -54.23 -28.38
N GLU A 673 -25.22 -53.27 -29.20
CA GLU A 673 -25.89 -53.02 -30.50
C GLU A 673 -25.73 -54.17 -31.48
N LEU A 674 -24.55 -54.84 -31.51
CA LEU A 674 -24.36 -56.05 -32.29
C LEU A 674 -25.24 -57.20 -31.76
N LYS A 675 -25.42 -57.29 -30.45
CA LYS A 675 -26.27 -58.29 -29.81
C LYS A 675 -27.76 -58.05 -30.10
N SER A 676 -28.21 -56.79 -30.04
CA SER A 676 -29.59 -56.39 -30.36
C SER A 676 -29.96 -56.66 -31.84
N ARG A 677 -28.95 -56.66 -32.73
CA ARG A 677 -29.09 -57.03 -34.15
C ARG A 677 -28.92 -58.54 -34.42
N SER A 678 -28.80 -59.33 -33.37
CA SER A 678 -28.61 -60.80 -33.46
C SER A 678 -27.41 -61.19 -34.35
N HIS A 679 -26.32 -60.36 -34.33
CA HIS A 679 -25.16 -60.63 -35.15
C HIS A 679 -24.42 -61.86 -34.67
N PRO A 680 -23.98 -62.83 -35.53
CA PRO A 680 -23.36 -64.06 -35.12
C PRO A 680 -22.12 -63.94 -34.22
N LEU A 681 -21.39 -62.84 -34.32
CA LEU A 681 -20.24 -62.50 -33.47
C LEU A 681 -20.58 -61.72 -32.19
N ALA A 682 -21.85 -61.44 -31.94
CA ALA A 682 -22.24 -60.50 -30.88
C ALA A 682 -21.82 -60.95 -29.46
N ASP A 683 -22.05 -62.22 -29.12
CA ASP A 683 -21.70 -62.76 -27.80
C ASP A 683 -20.20 -62.82 -27.62
N GLU A 684 -19.43 -63.11 -28.63
CA GLU A 684 -18.00 -63.14 -28.63
C GLU A 684 -17.38 -61.73 -28.42
N VAL A 685 -17.92 -60.74 -29.19
CA VAL A 685 -17.51 -59.35 -29.10
C VAL A 685 -17.86 -58.79 -27.72
N LEU A 686 -19.07 -59.08 -27.20
CA LEU A 686 -19.49 -58.65 -25.89
C LEU A 686 -18.58 -59.20 -24.78
N SER A 687 -18.29 -60.53 -24.82
CA SER A 687 -17.40 -61.17 -23.85
C SER A 687 -15.99 -60.56 -23.88
N LEU A 688 -15.39 -60.34 -25.05
CA LEU A 688 -14.06 -59.73 -25.18
C LEU A 688 -14.06 -58.28 -24.76
N THR A 689 -15.14 -57.54 -25.03
CA THR A 689 -15.30 -56.17 -24.58
C THR A 689 -15.42 -56.06 -23.05
N GLN A 690 -16.12 -57.03 -22.41
CA GLN A 690 -16.19 -57.09 -20.94
C GLN A 690 -14.82 -57.35 -20.33
N VAL A 691 -14.05 -58.30 -20.84
CA VAL A 691 -12.68 -58.56 -20.38
C VAL A 691 -11.79 -57.33 -20.52
N TYR A 692 -11.92 -56.59 -21.61
CA TYR A 692 -11.21 -55.32 -21.79
C TYR A 692 -11.61 -54.29 -20.74
N LEU A 693 -12.90 -54.10 -20.49
CA LEU A 693 -13.40 -53.10 -19.53
C LEU A 693 -13.05 -53.44 -18.10
N GLU A 694 -13.14 -54.72 -17.70
CA GLU A 694 -12.71 -55.21 -16.38
C GLU A 694 -11.20 -55.02 -16.17
N THR A 695 -10.38 -55.26 -17.20
CA THR A 695 -8.94 -55.05 -17.11
C THR A 695 -8.57 -53.57 -17.07
N ARG A 696 -9.19 -52.77 -17.93
CA ARG A 696 -8.83 -51.35 -18.06
C ARG A 696 -9.41 -50.46 -16.96
N PHE A 697 -10.65 -50.71 -16.54
CA PHE A 697 -11.38 -49.85 -15.60
C PHE A 697 -11.82 -50.58 -14.32
N GLY A 698 -11.93 -51.89 -14.35
CA GLY A 698 -12.36 -52.72 -13.22
C GLY A 698 -11.24 -53.18 -12.28
N GLY A 699 -9.98 -52.95 -12.66
CA GLY A 699 -8.82 -53.38 -11.86
C GLY A 699 -8.49 -54.89 -11.93
N ALA A 700 -9.12 -55.63 -12.81
CA ALA A 700 -8.81 -57.05 -13.03
C ALA A 700 -7.39 -57.22 -13.61
N ALA A 701 -6.65 -58.23 -13.15
CA ALA A 701 -5.32 -58.49 -13.65
C ALA A 701 -5.35 -59.12 -15.03
N LEU A 702 -4.62 -58.55 -16.01
CA LEU A 702 -4.42 -59.17 -17.31
C LEU A 702 -3.34 -60.27 -17.16
N THR A 703 -3.81 -61.53 -16.95
CA THR A 703 -2.91 -62.65 -16.89
C THR A 703 -2.44 -63.07 -18.28
N GLU A 704 -1.27 -63.72 -18.40
CA GLU A 704 -0.79 -64.21 -19.69
C GLU A 704 -1.74 -65.23 -20.30
N SER A 705 -2.46 -66.03 -19.49
CA SER A 705 -3.51 -66.93 -19.96
C SER A 705 -4.70 -66.16 -20.57
N THR A 706 -5.17 -65.07 -19.92
CA THR A 706 -6.26 -64.23 -20.42
C THR A 706 -5.85 -63.54 -21.73
N LYS A 707 -4.63 -63.02 -21.80
CA LYS A 707 -4.08 -62.39 -23.00
C LYS A 707 -4.02 -63.37 -24.18
N ARG A 708 -3.46 -64.56 -23.97
CA ARG A 708 -3.41 -65.60 -25.02
C ARG A 708 -4.79 -66.05 -25.44
N SER A 709 -5.73 -66.20 -24.52
CA SER A 709 -7.12 -66.49 -24.83
C SER A 709 -7.75 -65.37 -25.69
N PHE A 710 -7.58 -64.13 -25.35
CA PHE A 710 -8.08 -62.97 -26.08
C PHE A 710 -7.50 -62.94 -27.51
N GLU A 711 -6.20 -63.11 -27.67
CA GLU A 711 -5.52 -63.17 -28.97
C GLU A 711 -5.95 -64.36 -29.84
N ARG A 712 -6.20 -65.49 -29.23
CA ARG A 712 -6.71 -66.69 -29.94
C ARG A 712 -8.12 -66.43 -30.48
N ARG A 713 -8.98 -65.83 -29.67
CA ARG A 713 -10.38 -65.46 -30.04
C ARG A 713 -10.43 -64.45 -31.15
N ILE A 714 -9.55 -63.43 -31.13
CA ILE A 714 -9.38 -62.47 -32.23
C ILE A 714 -8.97 -63.20 -33.54
N ARG A 715 -8.08 -64.16 -33.47
CA ARG A 715 -7.67 -64.91 -34.64
C ARG A 715 -8.84 -65.75 -35.28
N VAL A 716 -9.71 -66.27 -34.42
CA VAL A 716 -10.92 -66.94 -34.89
C VAL A 716 -11.87 -65.97 -35.61
N ILE A 717 -12.10 -64.76 -35.00
CA ILE A 717 -12.91 -63.72 -35.62
C ILE A 717 -12.35 -63.31 -36.99
N ARG A 718 -11.02 -63.21 -37.14
CA ARG A 718 -10.38 -62.86 -38.42
C ARG A 718 -10.48 -64.00 -39.47
N ALA A 719 -10.54 -65.24 -39.07
CA ALA A 719 -10.54 -66.38 -39.97
C ALA A 719 -11.93 -66.75 -40.54
N VAL A 720 -13.00 -66.37 -39.84
CA VAL A 720 -14.37 -66.57 -40.25
C VAL A 720 -14.76 -65.56 -41.35
N ARG A 721 -14.97 -65.97 -42.58
CA ARG A 721 -15.58 -65.13 -43.64
C ARG A 721 -17.08 -65.31 -43.56
N TYR A 722 -17.78 -64.30 -43.14
CA TYR A 722 -19.25 -64.24 -43.28
C TYR A 722 -19.61 -63.75 -44.68
N ASP A 723 -20.36 -64.55 -45.41
CA ASP A 723 -20.84 -64.22 -46.74
C ASP A 723 -21.94 -63.14 -46.60
N ARG A 724 -21.85 -62.08 -47.39
CA ARG A 724 -22.72 -60.88 -47.32
C ARG A 724 -24.17 -61.17 -47.71
N THR A 725 -24.53 -62.40 -48.08
CA THR A 725 -25.82 -62.76 -48.60
C THR A 725 -26.90 -63.06 -47.55
N ASP A 726 -26.57 -63.27 -46.28
CA ASP A 726 -27.54 -63.62 -45.22
C ASP A 726 -28.03 -62.44 -44.34
N ALA A 727 -27.59 -61.21 -44.59
CA ALA A 727 -28.00 -60.04 -43.81
C ALA A 727 -29.20 -59.24 -44.40
N ALA A 728 -29.88 -59.81 -45.43
CA ALA A 728 -31.04 -59.22 -46.09
C ALA A 728 -32.28 -60.11 -46.06
N ARG A 729 -32.45 -60.97 -45.05
CA ARG A 729 -33.70 -61.65 -44.73
C ARG A 729 -34.20 -61.35 -43.33
#